data_c9e789a93833a7858372c5e5ce5a7e21
#
_entry.id   c9e789a93833a7858372c5e5ce5a7e21
#
_cell.length_a   1.000
_cell.length_b   1.000
_cell.length_c   1.000
_cell.angle_alpha   90.00
_cell.angle_beta   90.00
_cell.angle_gamma   90.00
#
_symmetry.space_group_name_H-M   'P 1'
#
loop_
_entity.id
_entity.type
_entity.pdbx_description
1 polymer ?
#
loop_
_entity_poly.entity_id
_entity_poly.type
_entity_poly.pdbx_seq_one_letter_code
_entity_poly.pdbx_strand_id
1 'polypeptide(L)'
;MKVRTLLRLAAAEMRGGRSALRILIGCLTLGVAAIAAVGSVASAVDRGLRQDSRVMLGGDAAIATSYRAIPEDALRWLRERSQGLTQSAEMRTMARSKRQRILVELKAIDAGYPLVGEFESSPALELKDALASSDGVAGAVVDPQILSRLDVSVGDRIQIGASVLAIRAIIDREPDRRLRSFDLGPRVLVSQADTILTDFELSHPDDGYRISTPDNANPVARRFIDRLVQFLTLVGLTALVVGGVGVSNAVRAYLATRTQTIATYKCLGLRRMGVLTLYLVQVLVATSVAIGLGVLIGASMPWFVRATLGAALPVRLAAGIDFAPLAISAAFGAMTSILFALGPLDRVSRIKPARLFRSRVSASAAAGWSGLTVVQLTLIVGLVALALITARELSLALAFIALSGIGFAVMAGAARAIRGLASRIQPSCRGELRLALSNLHRPGNITRTVVLSLGIGLAVLATVALVQGNLARQLVDEIPAQAPTFFLVDIQNDQVESLSDVLSALPGVNRLERAPLLRGRIVAVNGTTVDSQPMSKDARGFVESERGLTYRQDEPAGGEIVDGSWWGEEGAEQALVSFSERVAREIGIVVGDEVTVNVLGRNVQATVSNIRRLDWRSLSINFSLVFSPSVFEGAPHSFLAAAYMDESAKPAVRKALGDGFENVSVVEVGDAIEAAHAFGTSVAGGLRLAAGFTILAGVFVLAGWILASYQKQVYSAVVLKVL
;
A
#
# COMPACT_ATOMS: atom_id res chain seq x y z
N MET A 1 49.45 -1.82 23.00
CA MET A 1 48.62 -2.25 24.14
C MET A 1 47.86 -3.53 23.72
N LYS A 2 47.87 -4.57 24.58
CA LYS A 2 47.17 -5.84 24.23
C LYS A 2 45.65 -5.61 24.20
N VAL A 3 44.93 -6.21 23.27
CA VAL A 3 43.46 -6.05 23.03
C VAL A 3 42.67 -6.29 24.34
N ARG A 4 43.07 -7.25 25.18
CA ARG A 4 42.47 -7.52 26.50
C ARG A 4 42.51 -6.34 27.44
N THR A 5 43.62 -5.56 27.46
CA THR A 5 43.79 -4.38 28.29
C THR A 5 42.88 -3.23 27.83
N LEU A 6 42.71 -3.04 26.52
CA LEU A 6 41.80 -2.08 25.94
C LEU A 6 40.35 -2.39 26.31
N LEU A 7 39.92 -3.65 26.20
CA LEU A 7 38.56 -4.07 26.56
C LEU A 7 38.25 -3.88 28.04
N ARG A 8 39.20 -4.20 28.97
CA ARG A 8 39.03 -3.96 30.40
C ARG A 8 38.91 -2.48 30.71
N LEU A 9 39.73 -1.65 30.09
CA LEU A 9 39.67 -0.19 30.22
C LEU A 9 38.36 0.38 29.69
N ALA A 10 37.89 -0.11 28.54
CA ALA A 10 36.61 0.27 27.97
C ALA A 10 35.44 -0.05 28.91
N ALA A 11 35.42 -1.24 29.50
CA ALA A 11 34.39 -1.67 30.44
C ALA A 11 34.38 -0.86 31.73
N ALA A 12 35.57 -0.52 32.27
CA ALA A 12 35.70 0.31 33.49
C ALA A 12 35.19 1.75 33.26
N GLU A 13 35.49 2.33 32.09
CA GLU A 13 35.06 3.69 31.72
C GLU A 13 33.57 3.80 31.43
N MET A 14 32.94 2.78 30.88
CA MET A 14 31.49 2.78 30.59
C MET A 14 30.64 3.00 31.87
N ARG A 15 31.14 2.61 33.04
CA ARG A 15 30.44 2.79 34.31
C ARG A 15 30.24 4.26 34.71
N GLY A 16 31.11 5.16 34.26
CA GLY A 16 31.07 6.58 34.61
C GLY A 16 30.34 7.51 33.62
N GLY A 17 29.84 7.02 32.51
CA GLY A 17 29.17 7.82 31.45
C GLY A 17 27.77 7.34 31.03
N ARG A 18 27.03 6.73 31.98
CA ARG A 18 25.80 6.00 31.70
C ARG A 18 24.69 6.82 31.05
N SER A 19 24.53 8.12 31.36
CA SER A 19 23.45 8.96 30.88
C SER A 19 23.53 9.20 29.36
N ALA A 20 24.71 9.57 28.86
CA ALA A 20 24.92 9.81 27.44
C ALA A 20 24.82 8.50 26.58
N LEU A 21 25.33 7.37 27.13
CA LEU A 21 25.22 6.07 26.50
C LEU A 21 23.76 5.57 26.44
N ARG A 22 22.93 5.85 27.45
CA ARG A 22 21.49 5.52 27.43
C ARG A 22 20.76 6.28 26.31
N ILE A 23 21.08 7.55 26.08
CA ILE A 23 20.51 8.33 24.99
C ILE A 23 20.94 7.77 23.64
N LEU A 24 22.22 7.40 23.48
CA LEU A 24 22.72 6.75 22.28
C LEU A 24 21.93 5.45 21.99
N ILE A 25 21.80 4.60 23.02
CA ILE A 25 21.03 3.36 22.94
C ILE A 25 19.58 3.67 22.53
N GLY A 26 18.92 4.60 23.23
CA GLY A 26 17.53 4.96 22.94
C GLY A 26 17.30 5.47 21.51
N CYS A 27 18.12 6.43 21.05
CA CYS A 27 18.01 6.97 19.70
C CYS A 27 18.21 5.90 18.62
N LEU A 28 19.21 5.04 18.80
CA LEU A 28 19.52 4.01 17.82
C LEU A 28 18.51 2.86 17.86
N THR A 29 18.07 2.45 19.07
CA THR A 29 17.03 1.44 19.24
C THR A 29 15.74 1.85 18.50
N LEU A 30 15.30 3.10 18.65
CA LEU A 30 14.10 3.59 17.96
C LEU A 30 14.27 3.60 16.43
N GLY A 31 15.43 4.03 15.93
CA GLY A 31 15.68 4.03 14.49
C GLY A 31 15.71 2.61 13.91
N VAL A 32 16.39 1.68 14.59
CA VAL A 32 16.45 0.27 14.16
C VAL A 32 15.08 -0.41 14.33
N ALA A 33 14.38 -0.16 15.42
CA ALA A 33 13.06 -0.71 15.69
C ALA A 33 12.05 -0.26 14.63
N ALA A 34 12.10 1.00 14.18
CA ALA A 34 11.22 1.51 13.14
C ALA A 34 11.41 0.76 11.81
N ILE A 35 12.65 0.59 11.36
CA ILE A 35 12.94 -0.16 10.12
C ILE A 35 12.60 -1.64 10.27
N ALA A 36 12.99 -2.26 11.39
CA ALA A 36 12.72 -3.66 11.67
C ALA A 36 11.22 -3.95 11.76
N ALA A 37 10.45 -3.08 12.41
CA ALA A 37 8.99 -3.20 12.54
C ALA A 37 8.32 -3.12 11.17
N VAL A 38 8.66 -2.10 10.37
CA VAL A 38 8.11 -1.94 9.02
C VAL A 38 8.46 -3.14 8.14
N GLY A 39 9.72 -3.56 8.12
CA GLY A 39 10.17 -4.70 7.34
C GLY A 39 9.51 -6.01 7.77
N SER A 40 9.37 -6.25 9.08
CA SER A 40 8.72 -7.44 9.63
C SER A 40 7.22 -7.49 9.33
N VAL A 41 6.52 -6.37 9.48
CA VAL A 41 5.09 -6.27 9.16
C VAL A 41 4.87 -6.42 7.65
N ALA A 42 5.68 -5.74 6.83
CA ALA A 42 5.60 -5.86 5.37
C ALA A 42 5.79 -7.30 4.89
N SER A 43 6.78 -8.01 5.44
CA SER A 43 7.02 -9.42 5.14
C SER A 43 5.89 -10.33 5.62
N ALA A 44 5.30 -10.07 6.80
CA ALA A 44 4.16 -10.84 7.31
C ALA A 44 2.91 -10.65 6.45
N VAL A 45 2.67 -9.42 5.97
CA VAL A 45 1.58 -9.09 5.04
C VAL A 45 1.81 -9.75 3.68
N ASP A 46 3.02 -9.66 3.11
CA ASP A 46 3.33 -10.27 1.80
C ASP A 46 3.14 -11.80 1.82
N ARG A 47 3.61 -12.45 2.89
CA ARG A 47 3.39 -13.89 3.09
C ARG A 47 1.93 -14.25 3.29
N GLY A 48 1.20 -13.44 4.08
CA GLY A 48 -0.24 -13.61 4.29
C GLY A 48 -1.02 -13.46 2.98
N LEU A 49 -0.72 -12.43 2.19
CA LEU A 49 -1.31 -12.22 0.87
C LEU A 49 -1.06 -13.39 -0.08
N ARG A 50 0.15 -13.89 -0.14
CA ARG A 50 0.47 -15.06 -0.97
C ARG A 50 -0.28 -16.31 -0.53
N GLN A 51 -0.40 -16.52 0.78
CA GLN A 51 -1.13 -17.65 1.35
C GLN A 51 -2.63 -17.50 1.09
N ASP A 52 -3.22 -16.35 1.36
CA ASP A 52 -4.63 -16.08 1.09
C ASP A 52 -4.91 -16.12 -0.42
N SER A 53 -4.01 -15.60 -1.25
CA SER A 53 -4.15 -15.65 -2.72
C SER A 53 -4.11 -17.08 -3.26
N ARG A 54 -3.31 -17.98 -2.71
CA ARG A 54 -3.34 -19.42 -3.07
C ARG A 54 -4.71 -20.04 -2.79
N VAL A 55 -5.29 -19.72 -1.63
CA VAL A 55 -6.62 -20.19 -1.27
C VAL A 55 -7.68 -19.58 -2.17
N MET A 56 -7.60 -18.26 -2.42
CA MET A 56 -8.54 -17.55 -3.30
C MET A 56 -8.45 -17.94 -4.78
N LEU A 57 -7.32 -18.44 -5.23
CA LEU A 57 -7.13 -18.99 -6.58
C LEU A 57 -7.51 -20.47 -6.65
N GLY A 58 -7.65 -21.14 -5.50
CA GLY A 58 -7.79 -22.59 -5.42
C GLY A 58 -6.54 -23.36 -5.81
N GLY A 59 -5.37 -22.69 -5.95
CA GLY A 59 -4.12 -23.30 -6.40
C GLY A 59 -2.95 -22.30 -6.49
N ASP A 60 -1.82 -22.78 -7.02
CA ASP A 60 -0.63 -21.95 -7.28
C ASP A 60 -0.80 -21.06 -8.53
N ALA A 61 -1.68 -21.45 -9.46
CA ALA A 61 -2.07 -20.66 -10.62
C ALA A 61 -3.51 -21.02 -11.03
N ALA A 62 -4.26 -20.05 -11.53
CA ALA A 62 -5.55 -20.26 -12.17
C ALA A 62 -5.49 -19.72 -13.61
N ILE A 63 -5.89 -20.60 -14.54
CA ILE A 63 -5.99 -20.28 -15.96
C ILE A 63 -7.47 -20.22 -16.27
N ALA A 64 -7.96 -19.10 -16.76
CA ALA A 64 -9.36 -18.91 -17.09
C ALA A 64 -9.51 -18.50 -18.55
N THR A 65 -10.55 -19.03 -19.19
CA THR A 65 -11.03 -18.60 -20.49
C THR A 65 -12.43 -18.03 -20.31
N SER A 66 -12.85 -17.16 -21.20
CA SER A 66 -14.22 -16.66 -21.25
C SER A 66 -14.91 -17.25 -22.47
N TYR A 67 -16.11 -17.80 -22.29
CA TYR A 67 -16.97 -18.32 -23.35
C TYR A 67 -16.46 -19.52 -24.14
N ARG A 68 -15.41 -20.21 -23.69
CA ARG A 68 -14.98 -21.48 -24.29
C ARG A 68 -14.29 -22.41 -23.29
N ALA A 69 -14.29 -23.71 -23.57
CA ALA A 69 -13.53 -24.69 -22.84
C ALA A 69 -12.03 -24.58 -23.13
N ILE A 70 -11.19 -24.94 -22.18
CA ILE A 70 -9.74 -25.06 -22.39
C ILE A 70 -9.50 -26.27 -23.31
N PRO A 71 -8.74 -26.13 -24.42
CA PRO A 71 -8.46 -27.25 -25.32
C PRO A 71 -7.79 -28.44 -24.64
N GLU A 72 -8.11 -29.63 -25.10
CA GLU A 72 -7.61 -30.90 -24.51
C GLU A 72 -6.09 -31.05 -24.56
N ASP A 73 -5.44 -30.50 -25.58
CA ASP A 73 -3.98 -30.47 -25.70
C ASP A 73 -3.34 -29.57 -24.63
N ALA A 74 -3.92 -28.42 -24.34
CA ALA A 74 -3.49 -27.53 -23.26
C ALA A 74 -3.73 -28.18 -21.89
N LEU A 75 -4.88 -28.84 -21.69
CA LEU A 75 -5.15 -29.58 -20.43
C LEU A 75 -4.18 -30.73 -20.22
N ARG A 76 -3.82 -31.45 -21.29
CA ARG A 76 -2.84 -32.53 -21.25
C ARG A 76 -1.46 -31.99 -20.88
N TRP A 77 -1.04 -30.90 -21.51
CA TRP A 77 0.22 -30.20 -21.22
C TRP A 77 0.31 -29.74 -19.76
N LEU A 78 -0.81 -29.24 -19.19
CA LEU A 78 -0.90 -28.82 -17.80
C LEU A 78 -0.84 -30.02 -16.84
N ARG A 79 -1.57 -31.12 -17.13
CA ARG A 79 -1.54 -32.34 -16.29
C ARG A 79 -0.15 -32.96 -16.18
N GLU A 80 0.63 -32.93 -17.26
CA GLU A 80 1.99 -33.45 -17.27
C GLU A 80 2.98 -32.64 -16.42
N ARG A 81 2.68 -31.35 -16.17
CA ARG A 81 3.61 -30.40 -15.51
C ARG A 81 3.13 -29.91 -14.15
N SER A 82 1.93 -30.25 -13.74
CA SER A 82 1.36 -29.90 -12.44
C SER A 82 1.29 -31.11 -11.53
N GLN A 83 1.39 -30.89 -10.22
CA GLN A 83 1.19 -31.93 -9.20
C GLN A 83 -0.30 -32.26 -9.00
N GLY A 84 -1.20 -31.35 -9.35
CA GLY A 84 -2.63 -31.49 -9.29
C GLY A 84 -3.29 -30.47 -10.20
N LEU A 85 -4.38 -30.85 -10.82
CA LEU A 85 -5.20 -29.99 -11.68
C LEU A 85 -6.67 -30.25 -11.36
N THR A 86 -7.42 -29.18 -11.12
CA THR A 86 -8.88 -29.21 -11.02
C THR A 86 -9.49 -28.26 -12.03
N GLN A 87 -10.66 -28.58 -12.50
CA GLN A 87 -11.42 -27.76 -13.45
C GLN A 87 -12.72 -27.30 -12.81
N SER A 88 -13.08 -26.05 -13.06
CA SER A 88 -14.38 -25.52 -12.69
C SER A 88 -14.92 -24.66 -13.84
N ALA A 89 -16.23 -24.71 -14.03
CA ALA A 89 -16.94 -23.83 -14.93
C ALA A 89 -17.90 -22.96 -14.14
N GLU A 90 -17.86 -21.67 -14.38
CA GLU A 90 -18.71 -20.68 -13.70
C GLU A 90 -19.60 -19.99 -14.72
N MET A 91 -20.90 -19.95 -14.45
CA MET A 91 -21.87 -19.25 -15.29
C MET A 91 -22.96 -18.60 -14.45
N ARG A 92 -23.58 -17.56 -14.98
CA ARG A 92 -24.76 -16.94 -14.37
C ARG A 92 -26.00 -17.49 -15.01
N THR A 93 -26.97 -17.85 -14.19
CA THR A 93 -28.23 -18.43 -14.64
C THR A 93 -29.33 -18.18 -13.65
N MET A 94 -30.57 -18.44 -14.05
CA MET A 94 -31.74 -18.29 -13.17
C MET A 94 -32.03 -19.59 -12.45
N ALA A 95 -32.05 -19.54 -11.13
CA ALA A 95 -32.60 -20.61 -10.30
C ALA A 95 -34.05 -20.31 -9.98
N ARG A 96 -34.92 -21.30 -10.08
CA ARG A 96 -36.34 -21.16 -9.75
C ARG A 96 -36.80 -22.22 -8.73
N SER A 97 -37.68 -21.80 -7.85
CA SER A 97 -38.52 -22.68 -7.04
C SER A 97 -39.95 -22.66 -7.58
N LYS A 98 -40.88 -23.23 -6.85
CA LYS A 98 -42.31 -23.25 -7.25
C LYS A 98 -42.93 -21.84 -7.33
N ARG A 99 -42.38 -20.86 -6.59
CA ARG A 99 -42.97 -19.53 -6.43
C ARG A 99 -42.03 -18.36 -6.81
N GLN A 100 -40.71 -18.58 -6.80
CA GLN A 100 -39.72 -17.51 -6.94
C GLN A 100 -38.60 -17.86 -7.92
N ARG A 101 -37.97 -16.83 -8.48
CA ARG A 101 -36.82 -16.94 -9.37
C ARG A 101 -35.76 -15.95 -8.94
N ILE A 102 -34.50 -16.36 -8.95
CA ILE A 102 -33.36 -15.51 -8.62
C ILE A 102 -32.21 -15.76 -9.58
N LEU A 103 -31.42 -14.74 -9.84
CA LEU A 103 -30.13 -14.90 -10.52
C LEU A 103 -29.14 -15.54 -9.57
N VAL A 104 -28.48 -16.62 -10.00
CA VAL A 104 -27.46 -17.34 -9.23
C VAL A 104 -26.19 -17.47 -10.04
N GLU A 105 -25.07 -17.59 -9.33
CA GLU A 105 -23.80 -17.97 -9.92
C GLU A 105 -23.63 -19.49 -9.76
N LEU A 106 -23.83 -20.21 -10.85
CA LEU A 106 -23.65 -21.65 -10.92
C LEU A 106 -22.17 -21.96 -11.12
N LYS A 107 -21.61 -22.79 -10.25
CA LYS A 107 -20.24 -23.30 -10.37
C LYS A 107 -20.25 -24.82 -10.44
N ALA A 108 -19.86 -25.35 -11.58
CA ALA A 108 -19.64 -26.77 -11.79
C ALA A 108 -18.18 -27.10 -11.48
N ILE A 109 -17.95 -28.13 -10.65
CA ILE A 109 -16.63 -28.54 -10.17
C ILE A 109 -16.37 -30.02 -10.47
N ASP A 110 -15.10 -30.34 -10.69
CA ASP A 110 -14.66 -31.72 -10.83
C ASP A 110 -14.40 -32.41 -9.50
N ALA A 111 -14.07 -33.73 -9.54
CA ALA A 111 -13.85 -34.55 -8.36
C ALA A 111 -12.54 -34.18 -7.62
N GLY A 112 -11.66 -33.40 -8.21
CA GLY A 112 -10.40 -32.95 -7.62
C GLY A 112 -10.52 -31.66 -6.78
N TYR A 113 -11.66 -31.01 -6.82
CA TYR A 113 -11.92 -29.77 -6.09
C TYR A 113 -12.21 -30.03 -4.59
N PRO A 114 -11.70 -29.21 -3.64
CA PRO A 114 -10.72 -28.13 -3.85
C PRO A 114 -9.26 -28.65 -3.80
N LEU A 115 -8.35 -28.09 -4.62
CA LEU A 115 -6.92 -28.41 -4.54
C LEU A 115 -6.23 -27.76 -3.34
N VAL A 116 -6.67 -26.57 -2.95
CA VAL A 116 -6.11 -25.77 -1.86
C VAL A 116 -7.24 -25.17 -1.05
N GLY A 117 -7.13 -25.27 0.28
CA GLY A 117 -8.15 -24.77 1.20
C GLY A 117 -9.12 -25.87 1.64
N GLU A 118 -10.02 -25.51 2.53
CA GLU A 118 -11.03 -26.39 3.10
C GLU A 118 -12.42 -25.89 2.69
N PHE A 119 -13.28 -26.83 2.29
CA PHE A 119 -14.68 -26.59 2.04
C PHE A 119 -15.49 -27.02 3.27
N GLU A 120 -16.35 -26.14 3.77
CA GLU A 120 -17.21 -26.41 4.92
C GLU A 120 -18.67 -26.21 4.54
N SER A 121 -19.55 -27.09 5.00
CA SER A 121 -20.99 -27.05 4.73
C SER A 121 -21.84 -27.44 5.94
N SER A 122 -23.07 -26.95 5.97
CA SER A 122 -24.08 -27.32 6.96
C SER A 122 -25.30 -27.99 6.28
N PRO A 123 -25.63 -29.29 6.60
CA PRO A 123 -24.89 -30.20 7.47
C PRO A 123 -23.50 -30.53 6.93
N ALA A 124 -22.59 -30.89 7.83
CA ALA A 124 -21.22 -31.26 7.46
C ALA A 124 -21.24 -32.56 6.62
N LEU A 125 -21.08 -32.43 5.32
CA LEU A 125 -21.04 -33.49 4.34
C LEU A 125 -19.74 -33.38 3.53
N GLU A 126 -19.20 -34.54 3.14
CA GLU A 126 -18.15 -34.49 2.11
C GLU A 126 -18.74 -33.95 0.81
N LEU A 127 -18.00 -33.09 0.12
CA LEU A 127 -18.49 -32.41 -1.09
C LEU A 127 -18.93 -33.40 -2.18
N LYS A 128 -18.23 -34.53 -2.29
CA LYS A 128 -18.61 -35.60 -3.21
C LYS A 128 -19.98 -36.19 -2.91
N ASP A 129 -20.30 -36.42 -1.61
CA ASP A 129 -21.58 -36.96 -1.18
C ASP A 129 -22.70 -35.95 -1.31
N ALA A 130 -22.40 -34.70 -1.00
CA ALA A 130 -23.35 -33.61 -1.16
C ALA A 130 -23.75 -33.35 -2.63
N LEU A 131 -22.85 -33.56 -3.57
CA LEU A 131 -23.08 -33.38 -5.00
C LEU A 131 -23.49 -34.68 -5.73
N ALA A 132 -23.47 -35.82 -5.06
CA ALA A 132 -23.82 -37.07 -5.69
C ALA A 132 -25.27 -37.10 -6.19
N SER A 133 -25.48 -37.76 -7.32
CA SER A 133 -26.84 -38.01 -7.84
C SER A 133 -27.53 -39.11 -7.00
N SER A 134 -28.74 -38.86 -6.54
CA SER A 134 -29.57 -39.82 -5.83
C SER A 134 -30.97 -39.79 -6.42
N ASP A 135 -31.51 -40.95 -6.73
CA ASP A 135 -32.83 -41.13 -7.36
C ASP A 135 -32.96 -40.34 -8.70
N GLY A 136 -31.88 -40.23 -9.45
CA GLY A 136 -31.85 -39.51 -10.73
C GLY A 136 -31.87 -37.98 -10.59
N VAL A 137 -31.69 -37.42 -9.36
CA VAL A 137 -31.60 -36.01 -9.11
C VAL A 137 -30.22 -35.64 -8.59
N ALA A 138 -29.52 -34.77 -9.29
CA ALA A 138 -28.19 -34.31 -8.88
C ALA A 138 -28.26 -33.45 -7.62
N GLY A 139 -27.23 -33.60 -6.73
CA GLY A 139 -27.11 -32.79 -5.53
C GLY A 139 -26.54 -31.40 -5.81
N ALA A 140 -26.97 -30.43 -5.03
CA ALA A 140 -26.41 -29.07 -5.05
C ALA A 140 -26.11 -28.58 -3.64
N VAL A 141 -25.04 -27.80 -3.50
CA VAL A 141 -24.73 -27.05 -2.27
C VAL A 141 -24.88 -25.56 -2.57
N VAL A 142 -25.63 -24.87 -1.73
CA VAL A 142 -26.11 -23.53 -2.04
C VAL A 142 -25.71 -22.50 -0.99
N ASP A 143 -25.56 -21.25 -1.41
CA ASP A 143 -25.36 -20.10 -0.49
C ASP A 143 -26.59 -19.95 0.44
N PRO A 144 -26.42 -19.61 1.72
CA PRO A 144 -27.54 -19.36 2.65
C PRO A 144 -28.61 -18.40 2.13
N GLN A 145 -28.22 -17.41 1.34
CA GLN A 145 -29.14 -16.43 0.74
C GLN A 145 -30.16 -17.08 -0.23
N ILE A 146 -29.84 -18.22 -0.82
CA ILE A 146 -30.76 -18.93 -1.73
C ILE A 146 -31.97 -19.44 -0.98
N LEU A 147 -31.76 -19.95 0.23
CA LEU A 147 -32.86 -20.47 1.06
C LEU A 147 -33.89 -19.41 1.37
N SER A 148 -33.43 -18.23 1.78
CA SER A 148 -34.32 -17.11 2.12
C SER A 148 -34.96 -16.46 0.89
N ARG A 149 -34.23 -16.37 -0.24
CA ARG A 149 -34.74 -15.69 -1.45
C ARG A 149 -35.67 -16.56 -2.30
N LEU A 150 -35.49 -17.87 -2.31
CA LEU A 150 -36.36 -18.82 -3.04
C LEU A 150 -37.45 -19.46 -2.16
N ASP A 151 -37.46 -19.16 -0.86
CA ASP A 151 -38.36 -19.76 0.13
C ASP A 151 -38.31 -21.29 0.11
N VAL A 152 -37.06 -21.81 0.22
CA VAL A 152 -36.74 -23.25 0.19
C VAL A 152 -35.85 -23.63 1.36
N SER A 153 -35.80 -24.93 1.66
CA SER A 153 -35.00 -25.52 2.74
C SER A 153 -34.07 -26.59 2.20
N VAL A 154 -33.10 -27.00 3.02
CA VAL A 154 -32.27 -28.16 2.71
C VAL A 154 -33.15 -29.39 2.56
N GLY A 155 -33.01 -30.12 1.46
CA GLY A 155 -33.85 -31.22 1.04
C GLY A 155 -34.84 -30.88 -0.09
N ASP A 156 -35.14 -29.60 -0.30
CA ASP A 156 -36.01 -29.16 -1.38
C ASP A 156 -35.31 -29.19 -2.74
N ARG A 157 -36.11 -29.09 -3.80
CA ARG A 157 -35.62 -29.09 -5.20
C ARG A 157 -35.69 -27.69 -5.79
N ILE A 158 -34.63 -27.30 -6.48
CA ILE A 158 -34.58 -26.09 -7.31
C ILE A 158 -34.35 -26.48 -8.76
N GLN A 159 -34.84 -25.66 -9.69
CA GLN A 159 -34.61 -25.85 -11.09
C GLN A 159 -33.66 -24.77 -11.63
N ILE A 160 -32.66 -25.23 -12.37
CA ILE A 160 -31.69 -24.35 -13.05
C ILE A 160 -31.67 -24.79 -14.52
N GLY A 161 -32.13 -23.91 -15.43
CA GLY A 161 -32.34 -24.29 -16.82
C GLY A 161 -33.32 -25.45 -16.96
N ALA A 162 -32.90 -26.52 -17.65
CA ALA A 162 -33.66 -27.75 -17.79
C ALA A 162 -33.46 -28.74 -16.61
N SER A 163 -32.45 -28.54 -15.77
CA SER A 163 -32.05 -29.50 -14.73
C SER A 163 -32.73 -29.21 -13.39
N VAL A 164 -33.15 -30.30 -12.72
CA VAL A 164 -33.68 -30.26 -11.34
C VAL A 164 -32.59 -30.71 -10.40
N LEU A 165 -32.29 -29.91 -9.40
CA LEU A 165 -31.25 -30.14 -8.39
C LEU A 165 -31.85 -30.26 -7.00
N ALA A 166 -31.34 -31.14 -6.16
CA ALA A 166 -31.73 -31.28 -4.76
C ALA A 166 -30.74 -30.52 -3.86
N ILE A 167 -31.20 -29.58 -3.05
CA ILE A 167 -30.36 -28.88 -2.07
C ILE A 167 -29.96 -29.85 -0.97
N ARG A 168 -28.68 -30.17 -0.86
CA ARG A 168 -28.15 -31.13 0.12
C ARG A 168 -27.50 -30.46 1.33
N ALA A 169 -26.87 -29.30 1.11
CA ALA A 169 -26.20 -28.54 2.17
C ALA A 169 -26.11 -27.04 1.81
N ILE A 170 -25.73 -26.26 2.81
CA ILE A 170 -25.46 -24.85 2.72
C ILE A 170 -23.95 -24.64 2.70
N ILE A 171 -23.46 -23.68 1.93
CA ILE A 171 -22.04 -23.29 1.89
C ILE A 171 -21.74 -22.45 3.12
N ASP A 172 -20.94 -22.94 4.07
CA ASP A 172 -20.41 -22.15 5.18
C ASP A 172 -19.08 -21.53 4.79
N ARG A 173 -18.24 -22.26 4.06
CA ARG A 173 -16.93 -21.78 3.60
C ARG A 173 -16.55 -22.40 2.27
N GLU A 174 -16.20 -21.56 1.31
CA GLU A 174 -15.67 -21.94 0.00
C GLU A 174 -14.26 -21.35 -0.18
N PRO A 175 -13.22 -22.16 -0.51
CA PRO A 175 -11.83 -21.70 -0.52
C PRO A 175 -11.53 -20.69 -1.64
N ASP A 176 -11.99 -20.91 -2.86
CA ASP A 176 -11.68 -20.10 -4.03
C ASP A 176 -12.75 -19.05 -4.37
N ARG A 177 -13.53 -18.66 -3.38
CA ARG A 177 -14.48 -17.55 -3.52
C ARG A 177 -13.71 -16.26 -3.69
N ARG A 178 -13.62 -15.77 -4.92
CA ARG A 178 -12.99 -14.50 -5.24
C ARG A 178 -13.81 -13.36 -4.59
N LEU A 179 -13.15 -12.51 -3.82
CA LEU A 179 -13.70 -11.22 -3.41
C LEU A 179 -13.82 -10.32 -4.67
N ARG A 180 -14.82 -10.58 -5.48
CA ARG A 180 -15.26 -9.59 -6.46
C ARG A 180 -16.01 -8.52 -5.68
N SER A 181 -15.67 -7.26 -5.92
CA SER A 181 -16.33 -6.09 -5.30
C SER A 181 -17.83 -6.04 -5.57
N PHE A 182 -18.34 -6.93 -6.42
CA PHE A 182 -19.75 -7.09 -6.78
C PHE A 182 -20.03 -8.58 -7.01
N ASP A 183 -20.43 -9.31 -5.99
CA ASP A 183 -21.03 -10.64 -6.12
C ASP A 183 -22.44 -10.45 -6.70
N LEU A 184 -22.60 -10.76 -7.99
CA LEU A 184 -23.86 -10.56 -8.74
C LEU A 184 -24.82 -11.76 -8.62
N GLY A 185 -24.89 -12.37 -7.44
CA GLY A 185 -25.83 -13.46 -7.16
C GLY A 185 -25.28 -14.50 -6.17
N PRO A 186 -26.17 -15.15 -5.40
CA PRO A 186 -25.77 -16.23 -4.51
C PRO A 186 -25.27 -17.45 -5.30
N ARG A 187 -24.31 -18.19 -4.74
CA ARG A 187 -23.63 -19.30 -5.40
C ARG A 187 -24.36 -20.64 -5.27
N VAL A 188 -24.35 -21.42 -6.34
CA VAL A 188 -24.80 -22.82 -6.38
C VAL A 188 -23.64 -23.67 -6.88
N LEU A 189 -23.21 -24.67 -6.09
CA LEU A 189 -22.18 -25.66 -6.44
C LEU A 189 -22.86 -26.93 -6.94
N VAL A 190 -22.40 -27.45 -8.10
CA VAL A 190 -22.88 -28.70 -8.73
C VAL A 190 -21.69 -29.53 -9.22
N SER A 191 -21.89 -30.83 -9.43
CA SER A 191 -20.90 -31.69 -10.07
C SER A 191 -20.78 -31.41 -11.56
N GLN A 192 -19.58 -31.36 -12.10
CA GLN A 192 -19.33 -31.21 -13.53
C GLN A 192 -19.78 -32.42 -14.33
N ALA A 193 -19.82 -33.61 -13.70
CA ALA A 193 -20.24 -34.86 -14.35
C ALA A 193 -21.74 -34.89 -14.72
N ASP A 194 -22.56 -34.13 -13.98
CA ASP A 194 -24.04 -34.14 -14.11
C ASP A 194 -24.59 -32.92 -14.85
N THR A 195 -23.72 -32.05 -15.42
CA THR A 195 -24.18 -30.73 -15.84
C THR A 195 -24.11 -30.53 -17.36
N ILE A 196 -25.18 -30.09 -17.92
CA ILE A 196 -25.60 -29.05 -18.89
C ILE A 196 -24.47 -28.42 -19.75
N LEU A 197 -23.20 -28.72 -19.56
CA LEU A 197 -22.06 -28.16 -20.30
C LEU A 197 -21.94 -28.72 -21.74
N THR A 198 -22.75 -29.71 -22.10
CA THR A 198 -22.73 -30.33 -23.42
C THR A 198 -23.20 -29.40 -24.51
N ASP A 199 -23.99 -28.37 -24.23
CA ASP A 199 -24.51 -27.42 -25.22
C ASP A 199 -23.63 -26.18 -25.44
N PHE A 200 -22.55 -26.00 -24.64
CA PHE A 200 -21.69 -24.79 -24.70
C PHE A 200 -20.46 -24.95 -25.64
N GLU A 201 -20.20 -26.15 -26.15
CA GLU A 201 -18.95 -26.48 -26.84
C GLU A 201 -18.80 -25.93 -28.29
N LEU A 202 -19.75 -25.22 -28.83
CA LEU A 202 -19.72 -24.85 -30.25
C LEU A 202 -19.77 -23.33 -30.47
N SER A 203 -18.67 -22.67 -30.37
CA SER A 203 -18.33 -21.51 -31.21
C SER A 203 -17.36 -20.53 -30.53
N HIS A 204 -16.12 -20.50 -30.96
CA HIS A 204 -15.26 -19.31 -31.19
C HIS A 204 -13.77 -19.65 -31.00
N PRO A 205 -12.92 -19.45 -32.03
CA PRO A 205 -11.56 -19.99 -32.05
C PRO A 205 -10.42 -19.04 -31.71
N ASP A 206 -10.64 -17.78 -31.31
CA ASP A 206 -9.54 -16.83 -31.09
C ASP A 206 -9.63 -16.16 -29.72
N ASP A 207 -8.84 -16.64 -28.70
CA ASP A 207 -8.90 -16.02 -27.40
C ASP A 207 -7.70 -16.11 -26.50
N GLY A 208 -7.40 -14.98 -25.85
CA GLY A 208 -6.43 -14.87 -24.82
C GLY A 208 -6.82 -15.59 -23.52
N TYR A 209 -5.91 -16.39 -22.98
CA TYR A 209 -6.02 -16.99 -21.65
C TYR A 209 -5.70 -15.95 -20.58
N ARG A 210 -6.53 -15.85 -19.53
CA ARG A 210 -6.20 -15.08 -18.34
C ARG A 210 -5.51 -15.97 -17.32
N ILE A 211 -4.22 -15.74 -17.11
CA ILE A 211 -3.43 -16.46 -16.09
C ILE A 211 -3.39 -15.60 -14.83
N SER A 212 -3.92 -16.13 -13.75
CA SER A 212 -3.87 -15.51 -12.43
C SER A 212 -2.91 -16.29 -11.53
N THR A 213 -1.95 -15.60 -10.93
CA THR A 213 -1.01 -16.13 -9.96
C THR A 213 -1.25 -15.48 -8.60
N PRO A 214 -0.76 -16.02 -7.47
CA PRO A 214 -0.88 -15.38 -6.16
C PRO A 214 -0.38 -13.93 -6.13
N ASP A 215 0.54 -13.60 -7.03
CA ASP A 215 1.11 -12.26 -7.13
C ASP A 215 0.19 -11.25 -7.84
N ASN A 216 -0.77 -11.68 -8.65
CA ASN A 216 -1.71 -10.82 -9.38
C ASN A 216 -3.19 -11.10 -9.07
N ALA A 217 -3.48 -11.99 -8.12
CA ALA A 217 -4.86 -12.38 -7.76
C ALA A 217 -5.70 -11.19 -7.25
N ASN A 218 -5.08 -10.26 -6.53
CA ASN A 218 -5.76 -9.04 -6.06
C ASN A 218 -4.88 -7.79 -6.29
N PRO A 219 -4.88 -7.22 -7.51
CA PRO A 219 -4.00 -6.12 -7.87
C PRO A 219 -4.33 -4.81 -7.13
N VAL A 220 -5.55 -4.64 -6.65
CA VAL A 220 -5.96 -3.43 -5.89
C VAL A 220 -5.37 -3.47 -4.49
N ALA A 221 -5.59 -4.56 -3.76
CA ALA A 221 -5.04 -4.74 -2.42
C ALA A 221 -3.51 -4.68 -2.44
N ARG A 222 -2.88 -5.33 -3.43
CA ARG A 222 -1.43 -5.33 -3.57
C ARG A 222 -0.86 -3.92 -3.80
N ARG A 223 -1.42 -3.15 -4.73
CA ARG A 223 -0.99 -1.76 -4.98
C ARG A 223 -1.12 -0.87 -3.76
N PHE A 224 -2.20 -1.04 -3.00
CA PHE A 224 -2.40 -0.31 -1.75
C PHE A 224 -1.34 -0.68 -0.70
N ILE A 225 -1.11 -1.98 -0.49
CA ILE A 225 -0.11 -2.48 0.47
C ILE A 225 1.29 -2.04 0.07
N ASP A 226 1.64 -2.11 -1.22
CA ASP A 226 2.93 -1.65 -1.71
C ASP A 226 3.16 -0.16 -1.42
N ARG A 227 2.15 0.71 -1.64
CA ARG A 227 2.23 2.13 -1.27
C ARG A 227 2.38 2.34 0.23
N LEU A 228 1.64 1.59 1.05
CA LEU A 228 1.73 1.66 2.50
C LEU A 228 3.12 1.25 3.00
N VAL A 229 3.66 0.13 2.49
CA VAL A 229 5.00 -0.35 2.82
C VAL A 229 6.07 0.65 2.39
N GLN A 230 5.94 1.24 1.21
CA GLN A 230 6.84 2.29 0.73
C GLN A 230 6.84 3.50 1.66
N PHE A 231 5.67 3.99 2.04
CA PHE A 231 5.54 5.10 2.97
C PHE A 231 6.16 4.77 4.34
N LEU A 232 5.83 3.62 4.91
CA LEU A 232 6.38 3.18 6.20
C LEU A 232 7.91 3.01 6.14
N THR A 233 8.44 2.55 5.01
CA THR A 233 9.90 2.42 4.79
C THR A 233 10.58 3.80 4.80
N LEU A 234 9.98 4.80 4.14
CA LEU A 234 10.49 6.17 4.19
C LEU A 234 10.47 6.74 5.60
N VAL A 235 9.41 6.49 6.37
CA VAL A 235 9.31 6.87 7.78
C VAL A 235 10.42 6.20 8.60
N GLY A 236 10.65 4.91 8.39
CA GLY A 236 11.72 4.14 9.05
C GLY A 236 13.14 4.68 8.74
N LEU A 237 13.42 4.93 7.46
CA LEU A 237 14.69 5.54 7.04
C LEU A 237 14.86 6.94 7.62
N THR A 238 13.80 7.72 7.68
CA THR A 238 13.79 9.06 8.27
C THR A 238 14.09 8.98 9.77
N ALA A 239 13.45 8.07 10.50
CA ALA A 239 13.73 7.81 11.92
C ALA A 239 15.20 7.41 12.15
N LEU A 240 15.78 6.64 11.23
CA LEU A 240 17.19 6.26 11.31
C LEU A 240 18.13 7.45 11.11
N VAL A 241 17.84 8.36 10.17
CA VAL A 241 18.62 9.60 9.96
C VAL A 241 18.59 10.46 11.20
N VAL A 242 17.40 10.66 11.79
CA VAL A 242 17.21 11.39 13.05
C VAL A 242 17.95 10.70 14.21
N GLY A 243 17.81 9.38 14.31
CA GLY A 243 18.54 8.56 15.26
C GLY A 243 20.06 8.69 15.13
N GLY A 244 20.58 8.74 13.90
CA GLY A 244 21.99 8.97 13.60
C GLY A 244 22.50 10.33 14.09
N VAL A 245 21.72 11.40 13.89
CA VAL A 245 22.03 12.73 14.46
C VAL A 245 22.04 12.66 15.99
N GLY A 246 21.07 11.91 16.59
CA GLY A 246 21.02 11.65 18.02
C GLY A 246 22.25 10.91 18.53
N VAL A 247 22.71 9.88 17.81
CA VAL A 247 23.98 9.18 18.10
C VAL A 247 25.15 10.14 18.07
N SER A 248 25.27 11.00 17.06
CA SER A 248 26.35 11.99 16.98
C SER A 248 26.35 12.95 18.20
N ASN A 249 25.18 13.41 18.62
CA ASN A 249 25.04 14.29 19.79
C ASN A 249 25.37 13.55 21.09
N ALA A 250 24.88 12.33 21.27
CA ALA A 250 25.17 11.52 22.45
C ALA A 250 26.66 11.18 22.57
N VAL A 251 27.31 10.81 21.45
CA VAL A 251 28.76 10.55 21.42
C VAL A 251 29.54 11.82 21.74
N ARG A 252 29.14 13.00 21.22
CA ARG A 252 29.77 14.28 21.59
C ARG A 252 29.62 14.59 23.08
N ALA A 253 28.42 14.41 23.63
CA ALA A 253 28.16 14.61 25.06
C ALA A 253 29.05 13.69 25.89
N TYR A 254 29.08 12.41 25.56
CA TYR A 254 29.92 11.43 26.23
C TYR A 254 31.41 11.81 26.21
N LEU A 255 31.95 12.10 25.03
CA LEU A 255 33.35 12.46 24.87
C LEU A 255 33.72 13.79 25.53
N ALA A 256 32.78 14.73 25.62
CA ALA A 256 32.99 16.00 26.35
C ALA A 256 33.27 15.77 27.83
N THR A 257 32.56 14.82 28.47
CA THR A 257 32.81 14.47 29.87
C THR A 257 34.14 13.75 30.10
N ARG A 258 34.72 13.16 29.04
CA ARG A 258 35.95 12.36 29.08
C ARG A 258 37.20 13.09 28.60
N THR A 259 37.09 14.39 28.30
CA THR A 259 38.20 15.15 27.72
C THR A 259 39.45 15.16 28.60
N GLN A 260 39.32 15.29 29.93
CA GLN A 260 40.45 15.23 30.85
C GLN A 260 41.08 13.84 30.90
N THR A 261 40.29 12.79 31.01
CA THR A 261 40.73 11.39 30.99
C THR A 261 41.52 11.06 29.71
N ILE A 262 41.02 11.54 28.57
CA ILE A 262 41.69 11.38 27.27
C ILE A 262 43.05 12.09 27.25
N ALA A 263 43.12 13.30 27.79
CA ALA A 263 44.37 14.04 27.87
C ALA A 263 45.37 13.31 28.79
N THR A 264 44.92 12.78 29.93
CA THR A 264 45.75 11.97 30.85
C THR A 264 46.29 10.71 30.15
N TYR A 265 45.44 9.96 29.43
CA TYR A 265 45.89 8.78 28.70
C TYR A 265 46.94 9.11 27.67
N LYS A 266 46.81 10.25 27.00
CA LYS A 266 47.81 10.71 26.03
C LYS A 266 49.13 11.13 26.67
N CYS A 267 49.08 11.74 27.87
CA CYS A 267 50.28 11.99 28.67
C CYS A 267 50.99 10.69 29.11
N LEU A 268 50.19 9.64 29.36
CA LEU A 268 50.72 8.28 29.63
C LEU A 268 51.16 7.52 28.41
N GLY A 269 51.21 8.15 27.21
CA GLY A 269 51.77 7.58 25.98
C GLY A 269 50.75 6.91 25.09
N LEU A 270 49.43 7.02 25.33
CA LEU A 270 48.41 6.43 24.42
C LEU A 270 48.38 7.19 23.10
N ARG A 271 48.64 6.51 21.98
CA ARG A 271 48.64 7.06 20.65
C ARG A 271 47.22 7.42 20.22
N ARG A 272 47.08 8.35 19.25
CA ARG A 272 45.78 8.79 18.67
C ARG A 272 44.85 7.63 18.28
N MET A 273 45.39 6.59 17.61
CA MET A 273 44.63 5.41 17.22
C MET A 273 44.17 4.57 18.43
N GLY A 274 44.95 4.51 19.50
CA GLY A 274 44.56 3.84 20.75
C GLY A 274 43.36 4.53 21.44
N VAL A 275 43.31 5.86 21.46
CA VAL A 275 42.17 6.62 21.98
C VAL A 275 40.95 6.36 21.09
N LEU A 276 41.11 6.43 19.76
CA LEU A 276 40.01 6.21 18.82
C LEU A 276 39.43 4.80 18.98
N THR A 277 40.29 3.77 19.02
CA THR A 277 39.86 2.37 19.21
C THR A 277 39.15 2.16 20.56
N LEU A 278 39.67 2.76 21.64
CA LEU A 278 39.08 2.63 22.98
C LEU A 278 37.62 3.12 23.00
N TYR A 279 37.37 4.31 22.47
CA TYR A 279 36.04 4.90 22.51
C TYR A 279 35.13 4.35 21.39
N LEU A 280 35.71 3.93 20.26
CA LEU A 280 34.93 3.24 19.20
C LEU A 280 34.38 1.90 19.71
N VAL A 281 35.17 1.11 20.46
CA VAL A 281 34.71 -0.14 21.06
C VAL A 281 33.52 0.11 22.01
N GLN A 282 33.58 1.17 22.84
CA GLN A 282 32.47 1.51 23.73
C GLN A 282 31.20 1.88 22.96
N VAL A 283 31.33 2.67 21.88
CA VAL A 283 30.21 2.99 21.00
C VAL A 283 29.67 1.74 20.32
N LEU A 284 30.52 0.85 19.84
CA LEU A 284 30.10 -0.41 19.19
C LEU A 284 29.34 -1.33 20.15
N VAL A 285 29.79 -1.45 21.42
CA VAL A 285 29.06 -2.21 22.44
C VAL A 285 27.66 -1.61 22.68
N ALA A 286 27.56 -0.29 22.84
CA ALA A 286 26.28 0.38 22.99
C ALA A 286 25.39 0.22 21.75
N THR A 287 25.99 0.27 20.56
CA THR A 287 25.34 0.02 19.26
C THR A 287 24.78 -1.40 19.18
N SER A 288 25.56 -2.42 19.58
CA SER A 288 25.09 -3.81 19.55
C SER A 288 23.90 -4.04 20.48
N VAL A 289 23.92 -3.43 21.67
CA VAL A 289 22.76 -3.47 22.58
C VAL A 289 21.55 -2.78 21.97
N ALA A 290 21.75 -1.60 21.37
CA ALA A 290 20.67 -0.86 20.74
C ALA A 290 20.06 -1.62 19.53
N ILE A 291 20.89 -2.23 18.69
CA ILE A 291 20.44 -3.07 17.57
C ILE A 291 19.68 -4.28 18.08
N GLY A 292 20.20 -4.98 19.10
CA GLY A 292 19.52 -6.12 19.71
C GLY A 292 18.12 -5.77 20.21
N LEU A 293 18.00 -4.66 20.95
CA LEU A 293 16.70 -4.17 21.44
C LEU A 293 15.79 -3.74 20.29
N GLY A 294 16.33 -3.03 19.29
CA GLY A 294 15.56 -2.57 18.14
C GLY A 294 15.03 -3.73 17.29
N VAL A 295 15.86 -4.75 17.06
CA VAL A 295 15.47 -5.98 16.34
C VAL A 295 14.41 -6.76 17.11
N LEU A 296 14.54 -6.88 18.45
CA LEU A 296 13.54 -7.55 19.29
C LEU A 296 12.18 -6.84 19.22
N ILE A 297 12.16 -5.51 19.35
CA ILE A 297 10.94 -4.70 19.22
C ILE A 297 10.35 -4.86 17.81
N GLY A 298 11.18 -4.76 16.76
CA GLY A 298 10.74 -4.92 15.39
C GLY A 298 10.20 -6.31 15.07
N ALA A 299 10.84 -7.35 15.58
CA ALA A 299 10.39 -8.73 15.41
C ALA A 299 9.05 -9.03 16.11
N SER A 300 8.76 -8.36 17.24
CA SER A 300 7.48 -8.53 17.95
C SER A 300 6.31 -7.77 17.30
N MET A 301 6.58 -6.83 16.38
CA MET A 301 5.56 -5.95 15.81
C MET A 301 4.46 -6.67 15.02
N PRO A 302 4.73 -7.71 14.22
CA PRO A 302 3.66 -8.45 13.53
C PRO A 302 2.64 -9.07 14.50
N TRP A 303 3.08 -9.57 15.66
CA TRP A 303 2.17 -10.11 16.69
C TRP A 303 1.35 -9.01 17.36
N PHE A 304 1.97 -7.87 17.63
CA PHE A 304 1.28 -6.70 18.19
C PHE A 304 0.21 -6.18 17.22
N VAL A 305 0.54 -6.01 15.94
CA VAL A 305 -0.41 -5.58 14.89
C VAL A 305 -1.53 -6.60 14.72
N ARG A 306 -1.22 -7.89 14.74
CA ARG A 306 -2.24 -8.95 14.68
C ARG A 306 -3.21 -8.91 15.87
N ALA A 307 -2.70 -8.67 17.07
CA ALA A 307 -3.51 -8.62 18.29
C ALA A 307 -4.42 -7.37 18.36
N THR A 308 -3.96 -6.23 17.83
CA THR A 308 -4.68 -4.95 17.95
C THR A 308 -5.52 -4.61 16.71
N LEU A 309 -5.05 -4.94 15.52
CA LEU A 309 -5.64 -4.55 14.24
C LEU A 309 -6.05 -5.76 13.38
N GLY A 310 -5.80 -6.98 13.84
CA GLY A 310 -6.00 -8.19 13.03
C GLY A 310 -7.44 -8.38 12.54
N ALA A 311 -8.44 -8.00 13.32
CA ALA A 311 -9.85 -8.07 12.93
C ALA A 311 -10.25 -7.04 11.86
N ALA A 312 -9.49 -5.93 11.75
CA ALA A 312 -9.78 -4.83 10.84
C ALA A 312 -8.95 -4.91 9.54
N LEU A 313 -7.96 -5.81 9.47
CA LEU A 313 -7.14 -5.98 8.28
C LEU A 313 -7.82 -6.96 7.31
N PRO A 314 -7.93 -6.62 6.02
CA PRO A 314 -8.53 -7.49 5.00
C PRO A 314 -7.62 -8.68 4.63
N VAL A 315 -6.43 -8.77 5.24
CA VAL A 315 -5.42 -9.79 4.96
C VAL A 315 -4.93 -10.40 6.27
N ARG A 316 -4.85 -11.71 6.33
CA ARG A 316 -4.28 -12.43 7.48
C ARG A 316 -2.78 -12.22 7.53
N LEU A 317 -2.27 -11.72 8.67
CA LEU A 317 -0.83 -11.64 8.90
C LEU A 317 -0.27 -13.05 9.12
N ALA A 318 0.64 -13.47 8.25
CA ALA A 318 1.29 -14.77 8.39
C ALA A 318 2.13 -14.82 9.69
N ALA A 319 2.00 -15.91 10.43
CA ALA A 319 2.83 -16.16 11.61
C ALA A 319 4.26 -16.50 11.17
N GLY A 320 5.24 -16.07 11.98
CA GLY A 320 6.65 -16.42 11.78
C GLY A 320 7.57 -15.20 11.73
N ILE A 321 8.82 -15.42 12.11
CA ILE A 321 9.88 -14.40 12.10
C ILE A 321 10.60 -14.50 10.75
N ASP A 322 10.74 -13.36 10.07
CA ASP A 322 11.57 -13.24 8.89
C ASP A 322 12.89 -12.58 9.24
N PHE A 323 13.99 -13.28 9.02
CA PHE A 323 15.33 -12.82 9.37
C PHE A 323 15.88 -11.77 8.39
N ALA A 324 15.40 -11.74 7.15
CA ALA A 324 15.94 -10.81 6.15
C ALA A 324 15.69 -9.33 6.49
N PRO A 325 14.46 -8.87 6.82
CA PRO A 325 14.23 -7.50 7.25
C PRO A 325 14.99 -7.14 8.55
N LEU A 326 15.13 -8.10 9.46
CA LEU A 326 15.85 -7.90 10.72
C LEU A 326 17.34 -7.71 10.48
N ALA A 327 17.97 -8.50 9.61
CA ALA A 327 19.37 -8.35 9.23
C ALA A 327 19.63 -7.02 8.50
N ILE A 328 18.72 -6.63 7.60
CA ILE A 328 18.81 -5.35 6.89
C ILE A 328 18.74 -4.19 7.88
N SER A 329 17.80 -4.20 8.83
CA SER A 329 17.66 -3.15 9.84
C SER A 329 18.89 -3.08 10.78
N ALA A 330 19.48 -4.22 11.13
CA ALA A 330 20.70 -4.29 11.90
C ALA A 330 21.89 -3.69 11.13
N ALA A 331 22.01 -3.98 9.83
CA ALA A 331 23.04 -3.42 8.97
C ALA A 331 22.90 -1.89 8.84
N PHE A 332 21.69 -1.37 8.61
CA PHE A 332 21.41 0.06 8.61
C PHE A 332 21.82 0.71 9.94
N GLY A 333 21.42 0.12 11.07
CA GLY A 333 21.75 0.62 12.40
C GLY A 333 23.24 0.66 12.68
N ALA A 334 23.97 -0.41 12.34
CA ALA A 334 25.41 -0.48 12.49
C ALA A 334 26.15 0.57 11.65
N MET A 335 25.84 0.64 10.36
CA MET A 335 26.46 1.60 9.43
C MET A 335 26.19 3.05 9.84
N THR A 336 24.93 3.36 10.19
CA THR A 336 24.54 4.69 10.65
C THR A 336 25.24 5.07 11.95
N SER A 337 25.28 4.17 12.93
CA SER A 337 25.96 4.43 14.21
C SER A 337 27.44 4.73 14.01
N ILE A 338 28.14 3.92 13.23
CA ILE A 338 29.56 4.12 12.94
C ILE A 338 29.77 5.44 12.19
N LEU A 339 29.00 5.71 11.15
CA LEU A 339 29.09 6.94 10.36
C LEU A 339 29.00 8.19 11.22
N PHE A 340 27.96 8.27 12.06
CA PHE A 340 27.71 9.44 12.91
C PHE A 340 28.61 9.55 14.14
N ALA A 341 29.21 8.44 14.60
CA ALA A 341 30.16 8.43 15.70
C ALA A 341 31.58 8.83 15.26
N LEU A 342 32.01 8.49 14.06
CA LEU A 342 33.39 8.73 13.59
C LEU A 342 33.79 10.20 13.63
N GLY A 343 32.90 11.12 13.26
CA GLY A 343 33.20 12.57 13.27
C GLY A 343 33.54 13.13 14.66
N PRO A 344 32.72 12.92 15.70
CA PRO A 344 33.06 13.26 17.07
C PRO A 344 34.33 12.59 17.58
N LEU A 345 34.51 11.29 17.30
CA LEU A 345 35.68 10.51 17.72
C LEU A 345 36.98 11.05 17.11
N ASP A 346 36.97 11.39 15.83
CA ASP A 346 38.18 11.98 15.16
C ASP A 346 38.58 13.29 15.81
N ARG A 347 37.62 14.18 16.09
CA ARG A 347 37.92 15.48 16.73
C ARG A 347 38.55 15.31 18.10
N VAL A 348 38.02 14.40 18.91
CA VAL A 348 38.51 14.15 20.27
C VAL A 348 39.87 13.45 20.22
N SER A 349 40.09 12.55 19.26
CA SER A 349 41.39 11.89 19.08
C SER A 349 42.52 12.86 18.74
N ARG A 350 42.22 14.07 18.26
CA ARG A 350 43.22 15.11 17.92
C ARG A 350 43.53 16.07 19.07
N ILE A 351 42.93 15.90 20.25
CA ILE A 351 43.20 16.74 21.44
C ILE A 351 44.71 16.64 21.82
N LYS A 352 45.37 17.79 21.97
CA LYS A 352 46.78 17.87 22.39
C LYS A 352 46.87 17.71 23.92
N PRO A 353 47.90 16.99 24.47
CA PRO A 353 48.11 16.85 25.93
C PRO A 353 48.21 18.15 26.68
N ALA A 354 48.79 19.17 26.04
CA ALA A 354 48.94 20.53 26.62
C ALA A 354 47.61 21.18 27.07
N ARG A 355 46.42 20.61 26.70
CA ARG A 355 45.11 21.06 27.21
C ARG A 355 44.90 20.81 28.71
N LEU A 356 45.67 19.91 29.33
CA LEU A 356 45.64 19.73 30.79
C LEU A 356 46.16 20.96 31.52
N PHE A 357 47.07 21.70 30.88
CA PHE A 357 47.79 22.80 31.51
C PHE A 357 47.30 24.19 31.11
N ARG A 358 46.43 24.29 30.08
CA ARG A 358 45.86 25.56 29.64
C ARG A 358 44.34 25.54 29.83
N SER A 359 43.85 26.51 30.59
CA SER A 359 42.41 26.75 30.74
C SER A 359 41.78 26.99 29.37
N ARG A 360 40.82 26.27 29.04
CA ARG A 360 39.74 26.22 28.03
C ARG A 360 39.68 27.22 26.83
N VAL A 361 40.68 27.98 26.54
CA VAL A 361 40.73 28.90 25.39
C VAL A 361 41.65 28.31 24.32
N SER A 362 41.11 27.55 23.38
CA SER A 362 41.88 27.18 22.20
C SER A 362 40.97 26.90 21.03
N ALA A 363 41.27 27.57 19.92
CA ALA A 363 40.63 27.42 18.63
C ALA A 363 40.58 25.96 18.14
N SER A 364 39.49 25.59 17.57
CA SER A 364 39.28 24.32 16.88
C SER A 364 40.34 24.15 15.80
N ALA A 365 41.13 23.09 15.85
CA ALA A 365 42.01 22.73 14.75
C ALA A 365 41.17 22.52 13.48
N ALA A 366 41.57 23.16 12.41
CA ALA A 366 40.96 23.01 11.10
C ALA A 366 40.87 21.54 10.72
N ALA A 367 39.72 21.12 10.20
CA ALA A 367 39.48 19.76 9.72
C ALA A 367 40.25 19.55 8.41
N GLY A 368 41.47 19.00 8.51
CA GLY A 368 42.16 18.50 7.36
C GLY A 368 41.62 17.13 6.93
N TRP A 369 41.74 16.81 5.67
CA TRP A 369 41.41 15.49 5.13
C TRP A 369 42.21 14.42 5.90
N SER A 370 41.52 13.41 6.41
CA SER A 370 42.10 12.30 7.15
C SER A 370 41.59 10.99 6.58
N GLY A 371 42.34 9.89 6.76
CA GLY A 371 41.87 8.57 6.34
C GLY A 371 40.49 8.19 6.86
N LEU A 372 40.06 8.82 7.97
CA LEU A 372 38.69 8.65 8.51
C LEU A 372 37.61 9.31 7.64
N THR A 373 37.93 10.33 6.85
CA THR A 373 36.99 10.93 5.89
C THR A 373 36.70 9.98 4.74
N VAL A 374 37.67 9.17 4.34
CA VAL A 374 37.49 8.12 3.32
C VAL A 374 36.55 7.04 3.87
N VAL A 375 36.76 6.60 5.11
CA VAL A 375 35.86 5.61 5.77
C VAL A 375 34.43 6.16 5.88
N GLN A 376 34.27 7.44 6.23
CA GLN A 376 32.93 8.07 6.27
C GLN A 376 32.29 8.09 4.89
N LEU A 377 33.02 8.41 3.84
CA LEU A 377 32.51 8.42 2.47
C LEU A 377 32.09 7.02 2.04
N THR A 378 32.93 6.00 2.31
CA THR A 378 32.60 4.60 2.03
C THR A 378 31.33 4.16 2.75
N LEU A 379 31.15 4.54 4.02
CA LEU A 379 29.93 4.23 4.79
C LEU A 379 28.70 4.94 4.21
N ILE A 380 28.82 6.19 3.74
CA ILE A 380 27.72 6.90 3.07
C ILE A 380 27.35 6.17 1.78
N VAL A 381 28.33 5.83 0.95
CA VAL A 381 28.10 5.09 -0.30
C VAL A 381 27.47 3.73 0.00
N GLY A 382 27.96 2.99 0.99
CA GLY A 382 27.39 1.73 1.41
C GLY A 382 25.95 1.85 1.92
N LEU A 383 25.64 2.90 2.67
CA LEU A 383 24.30 3.17 3.20
C LEU A 383 23.31 3.54 2.08
N VAL A 384 23.78 4.33 1.10
CA VAL A 384 23.02 4.65 -0.12
C VAL A 384 22.80 3.38 -0.94
N ALA A 385 23.84 2.58 -1.16
CA ALA A 385 23.72 1.32 -1.90
C ALA A 385 22.75 0.36 -1.22
N LEU A 386 22.82 0.20 0.11
CA LEU A 386 21.88 -0.63 0.86
C LEU A 386 20.45 -0.12 0.73
N ALA A 387 20.23 1.21 0.78
CA ALA A 387 18.92 1.80 0.59
C ALA A 387 18.37 1.55 -0.82
N LEU A 388 19.21 1.64 -1.86
CA LEU A 388 18.80 1.40 -3.24
C LEU A 388 18.53 -0.09 -3.52
N ILE A 389 19.32 -1.00 -2.96
CA ILE A 389 19.12 -2.45 -3.13
C ILE A 389 17.84 -2.94 -2.42
N THR A 390 17.51 -2.32 -1.28
CA THR A 390 16.33 -2.70 -0.51
C THR A 390 15.06 -1.98 -0.92
N ALA A 391 15.18 -0.94 -1.76
CA ALA A 391 14.04 -0.16 -2.24
C ALA A 391 13.24 -0.95 -3.28
N ARG A 392 11.92 -0.99 -3.12
CA ARG A 392 10.98 -1.54 -4.12
C ARG A 392 10.84 -0.63 -5.35
N GLU A 393 10.93 0.68 -5.14
CA GLU A 393 10.91 1.70 -6.21
C GLU A 393 12.15 2.59 -6.13
N LEU A 394 12.94 2.54 -7.19
CA LEU A 394 14.21 3.26 -7.29
C LEU A 394 14.01 4.79 -7.31
N SER A 395 12.94 5.26 -7.96
CA SER A 395 12.62 6.69 -8.07
C SER A 395 12.38 7.34 -6.72
N LEU A 396 11.61 6.69 -5.84
CA LEU A 396 11.32 7.17 -4.49
C LEU A 396 12.56 7.14 -3.58
N ALA A 397 13.37 6.09 -3.70
CA ALA A 397 14.62 6.00 -2.93
C ALA A 397 15.61 7.11 -3.32
N LEU A 398 15.77 7.36 -4.62
CA LEU A 398 16.61 8.45 -5.12
C LEU A 398 16.09 9.83 -4.68
N ALA A 399 14.78 10.04 -4.78
CA ALA A 399 14.15 11.28 -4.31
C ALA A 399 14.37 11.49 -2.80
N PHE A 400 14.23 10.44 -1.98
CA PHE A 400 14.49 10.52 -0.54
C PHE A 400 15.95 10.86 -0.23
N ILE A 401 16.90 10.22 -0.91
CA ILE A 401 18.33 10.48 -0.74
C ILE A 401 18.67 11.92 -1.14
N ALA A 402 18.16 12.37 -2.30
CA ALA A 402 18.37 13.74 -2.77
C ALA A 402 17.76 14.76 -1.80
N LEU A 403 16.51 14.54 -1.38
CA LEU A 403 15.80 15.44 -0.46
C LEU A 403 16.49 15.50 0.91
N SER A 404 16.98 14.36 1.42
CA SER A 404 17.77 14.29 2.65
C SER A 404 19.07 15.09 2.51
N GLY A 405 19.79 14.93 1.39
CA GLY A 405 21.00 15.71 1.08
C GLY A 405 20.73 17.22 1.01
N ILE A 406 19.66 17.61 0.32
CA ILE A 406 19.20 19.00 0.24
C ILE A 406 18.85 19.54 1.63
N GLY A 407 18.13 18.77 2.46
CA GLY A 407 17.78 19.15 3.82
C GLY A 407 19.01 19.42 4.68
N PHE A 408 20.01 18.53 4.62
CA PHE A 408 21.30 18.76 5.29
C PHE A 408 22.02 20.01 4.78
N ALA A 409 22.03 20.24 3.46
CA ALA A 409 22.66 21.41 2.85
C ALA A 409 21.96 22.72 3.26
N VAL A 410 20.63 22.75 3.25
CA VAL A 410 19.81 23.89 3.67
C VAL A 410 20.05 24.20 5.15
N MET A 411 20.04 23.21 6.03
CA MET A 411 20.31 23.41 7.45
C MET A 411 21.76 23.88 7.69
N ALA A 412 22.71 23.37 6.93
CA ALA A 412 24.10 23.86 7.00
C ALA A 412 24.25 25.30 6.47
N GLY A 413 23.47 25.65 5.43
CA GLY A 413 23.36 27.02 4.90
C GLY A 413 22.74 27.96 5.93
N ALA A 414 21.61 27.57 6.53
CA ALA A 414 20.95 28.33 7.59
C ALA A 414 21.88 28.58 8.78
N ALA A 415 22.63 27.55 9.23
CA ALA A 415 23.60 27.71 10.30
C ALA A 415 24.73 28.71 9.94
N ARG A 416 25.15 28.76 8.66
CA ARG A 416 26.14 29.76 8.19
C ARG A 416 25.52 31.16 8.14
N ALA A 417 24.28 31.26 7.63
CA ALA A 417 23.56 32.53 7.53
C ALA A 417 23.30 33.13 8.91
N ILE A 418 22.83 32.34 9.88
CA ILE A 418 22.62 32.78 11.27
C ILE A 418 23.94 33.33 11.87
N ARG A 419 25.05 32.65 11.66
CA ARG A 419 26.34 33.09 12.15
C ARG A 419 26.84 34.36 11.45
N GLY A 420 26.66 34.45 10.12
CA GLY A 420 27.00 35.65 9.33
C GLY A 420 26.16 36.84 9.72
N LEU A 421 24.85 36.65 9.92
CA LEU A 421 23.94 37.72 10.36
C LEU A 421 24.28 38.19 11.78
N ALA A 422 24.53 37.24 12.71
CA ALA A 422 24.93 37.58 14.07
C ALA A 422 26.25 38.36 14.12
N SER A 423 27.23 38.06 13.25
CA SER A 423 28.48 38.80 13.17
C SER A 423 28.32 40.20 12.59
N ARG A 424 27.33 40.41 11.69
CA ARG A 424 27.05 41.74 11.08
C ARG A 424 26.27 42.64 12.02
N ILE A 425 25.31 42.09 12.79
CA ILE A 425 24.45 42.87 13.69
C ILE A 425 25.15 43.17 15.03
N GLN A 426 26.04 42.28 15.49
CA GLN A 426 26.74 42.42 16.79
C GLN A 426 27.40 43.80 17.02
N PRO A 427 28.08 44.44 16.03
CA PRO A 427 28.69 45.74 16.24
C PRO A 427 27.68 46.84 16.59
N SER A 428 26.44 46.71 16.09
CA SER A 428 25.38 47.71 16.29
C SER A 428 24.62 47.54 17.62
N CYS A 429 24.86 46.46 18.36
CA CYS A 429 24.16 46.16 19.62
C CYS A 429 24.99 46.54 20.84
N ARG A 430 24.32 46.92 21.94
CA ARG A 430 24.93 47.25 23.24
C ARG A 430 24.50 46.25 24.32
N GLY A 431 25.33 46.13 25.36
CA GLY A 431 25.01 45.35 26.56
C GLY A 431 24.85 43.86 26.30
N GLU A 432 23.82 43.24 26.87
CA GLU A 432 23.56 41.81 26.90
C GLU A 432 23.33 41.21 25.49
N LEU A 433 22.66 41.97 24.59
CA LEU A 433 22.45 41.55 23.20
C LEU A 433 23.76 41.39 22.44
N ARG A 434 24.73 42.27 22.66
CA ARG A 434 26.07 42.15 22.06
C ARG A 434 26.79 40.90 22.53
N LEU A 435 26.67 40.56 23.80
CA LEU A 435 27.24 39.33 24.38
C LEU A 435 26.55 38.07 23.83
N ALA A 436 25.22 38.10 23.70
CA ALA A 436 24.44 36.98 23.15
C ALA A 436 24.81 36.74 21.68
N LEU A 437 24.85 37.76 20.84
CA LEU A 437 25.24 37.69 19.42
C LEU A 437 26.72 37.28 19.26
N SER A 438 27.62 37.78 20.12
CA SER A 438 29.02 37.34 20.15
C SER A 438 29.14 35.84 20.39
N ASN A 439 28.34 35.29 21.29
CA ASN A 439 28.33 33.87 21.57
C ASN A 439 27.83 33.03 20.37
N LEU A 440 26.95 33.56 19.51
CA LEU A 440 26.44 32.81 18.34
C LEU A 440 27.50 32.60 17.25
N HIS A 441 28.40 33.57 17.00
CA HIS A 441 29.39 33.49 15.92
C HIS A 441 30.81 33.10 16.38
N ARG A 442 31.06 33.00 17.69
CA ARG A 442 32.38 32.65 18.26
C ARG A 442 32.94 31.37 17.68
N PRO A 443 34.23 31.31 17.26
CA PRO A 443 34.85 30.07 16.78
C PRO A 443 34.75 28.96 17.82
N GLY A 444 34.26 27.78 17.42
CA GLY A 444 34.07 26.65 18.35
C GLY A 444 32.69 26.60 19.03
N ASN A 445 31.77 27.49 18.71
CA ASN A 445 30.42 27.47 19.27
C ASN A 445 29.57 26.33 18.71
N ILE A 446 28.56 25.97 19.49
CA ILE A 446 27.62 24.84 19.25
C ILE A 446 26.57 25.20 18.19
N THR A 447 26.45 26.48 17.79
CA THR A 447 25.38 26.98 16.89
C THR A 447 25.16 26.12 15.65
N ARG A 448 26.24 25.72 14.93
CA ARG A 448 26.12 24.85 13.75
C ARG A 448 25.52 23.50 14.10
N THR A 449 25.92 22.92 15.23
CA THR A 449 25.42 21.61 15.66
C THR A 449 23.97 21.68 16.09
N VAL A 450 23.59 22.76 16.79
CA VAL A 450 22.20 23.02 17.23
C VAL A 450 21.29 23.16 16.04
N VAL A 451 21.62 24.02 15.09
CA VAL A 451 20.81 24.26 13.90
C VAL A 451 20.67 22.98 13.07
N LEU A 452 21.74 22.22 12.89
CA LEU A 452 21.67 20.95 12.18
C LEU A 452 20.82 19.91 12.92
N SER A 453 21.04 19.70 14.22
CA SER A 453 20.34 18.63 14.93
C SER A 453 18.89 18.97 15.23
N LEU A 454 18.63 20.18 15.71
CA LEU A 454 17.28 20.67 16.00
C LEU A 454 16.48 20.89 14.72
N GLY A 455 17.14 21.53 13.72
CA GLY A 455 16.51 21.84 12.45
C GLY A 455 16.11 20.59 11.68
N ILE A 456 16.98 19.59 11.58
CA ILE A 456 16.65 18.31 10.93
C ILE A 456 15.59 17.57 11.73
N GLY A 457 15.70 17.50 13.06
CA GLY A 457 14.70 16.84 13.91
C GLY A 457 13.32 17.46 13.76
N LEU A 458 13.20 18.79 13.79
CA LEU A 458 11.92 19.49 13.60
C LEU A 458 11.40 19.39 12.16
N ALA A 459 12.29 19.51 11.15
CA ALA A 459 11.89 19.37 9.76
C ALA A 459 11.30 17.99 9.48
N VAL A 460 11.92 16.93 10.01
CA VAL A 460 11.43 15.57 9.89
C VAL A 460 10.08 15.41 10.60
N LEU A 461 9.95 15.89 11.83
CA LEU A 461 8.68 15.85 12.55
C LEU A 461 7.56 16.55 11.79
N ALA A 462 7.84 17.75 11.24
CA ALA A 462 6.89 18.48 10.42
C ALA A 462 6.53 17.73 9.14
N THR A 463 7.51 17.15 8.44
CA THR A 463 7.28 16.37 7.22
C THR A 463 6.41 15.15 7.50
N VAL A 464 6.73 14.38 8.54
CA VAL A 464 5.94 13.19 8.93
C VAL A 464 4.51 13.60 9.30
N ALA A 465 4.34 14.68 10.08
CA ALA A 465 3.02 15.16 10.48
C ALA A 465 2.20 15.64 9.27
N LEU A 466 2.83 16.37 8.31
CA LEU A 466 2.17 16.83 7.09
C LEU A 466 1.78 15.66 6.17
N VAL A 467 2.68 14.72 5.94
CA VAL A 467 2.40 13.54 5.11
C VAL A 467 1.30 12.69 5.75
N GLN A 468 1.38 12.46 7.06
CA GLN A 468 0.34 11.73 7.80
C GLN A 468 -1.01 12.43 7.73
N GLY A 469 -1.05 13.77 7.93
CA GLY A 469 -2.27 14.54 7.85
C GLY A 469 -2.88 14.55 6.45
N ASN A 470 -2.06 14.60 5.40
CA ASN A 470 -2.53 14.54 4.01
C ASN A 470 -3.03 13.14 3.67
N LEU A 471 -2.30 12.09 4.06
CA LEU A 471 -2.71 10.71 3.77
C LEU A 471 -3.99 10.32 4.53
N ALA A 472 -4.11 10.74 5.80
CA ALA A 472 -5.33 10.52 6.59
C ALA A 472 -6.53 11.23 5.95
N ARG A 473 -6.36 12.44 5.45
CA ARG A 473 -7.40 13.18 4.71
C ARG A 473 -7.77 12.47 3.41
N GLN A 474 -6.81 12.06 2.61
CA GLN A 474 -7.07 11.32 1.37
C GLN A 474 -7.84 10.01 1.60
N LEU A 475 -7.60 9.34 2.72
CA LEU A 475 -8.28 8.07 3.04
C LEU A 475 -9.69 8.26 3.64
N VAL A 476 -9.97 9.40 4.26
CA VAL A 476 -11.22 9.64 5.00
C VAL A 476 -12.13 10.64 4.28
N ASP A 477 -11.57 11.72 3.71
CA ASP A 477 -12.34 12.81 3.12
C ASP A 477 -12.73 12.58 1.64
N GLU A 478 -12.21 11.53 1.00
CA GLU A 478 -12.44 11.26 -0.44
C GLU A 478 -13.71 10.42 -0.70
N ILE A 479 -14.53 10.13 0.30
CA ILE A 479 -15.83 9.47 0.07
C ILE A 479 -16.85 10.56 -0.27
N PRO A 480 -17.46 10.52 -1.47
CA PRO A 480 -18.39 11.55 -1.88
C PRO A 480 -19.62 11.54 -0.99
N ALA A 481 -20.03 12.71 -0.55
CA ALA A 481 -21.27 12.90 0.22
C ALA A 481 -22.54 12.49 -0.55
N GLN A 482 -22.44 12.25 -1.85
CA GLN A 482 -23.51 11.87 -2.76
C GLN A 482 -23.17 10.58 -3.52
N ALA A 483 -22.81 9.52 -2.81
CA ALA A 483 -22.69 8.20 -3.42
C ALA A 483 -24.09 7.60 -3.65
N PRO A 484 -24.31 6.82 -4.73
CA PRO A 484 -25.57 6.11 -4.91
C PRO A 484 -25.75 5.09 -3.78
N THR A 485 -26.99 4.93 -3.33
CA THR A 485 -27.32 3.96 -2.29
C THR A 485 -27.33 2.54 -2.83
N PHE A 486 -27.89 2.37 -4.05
CA PHE A 486 -27.93 1.10 -4.75
C PHE A 486 -27.41 1.23 -6.18
N PHE A 487 -26.67 0.21 -6.64
CA PHE A 487 -26.56 -0.09 -8.06
C PHE A 487 -27.51 -1.21 -8.42
N LEU A 488 -28.26 -1.02 -9.48
CA LEU A 488 -29.20 -1.98 -10.05
C LEU A 488 -28.61 -2.46 -11.37
N VAL A 489 -28.37 -3.76 -11.47
CA VAL A 489 -27.66 -4.36 -12.61
C VAL A 489 -28.56 -5.35 -13.30
N ASP A 490 -28.40 -5.47 -14.61
CA ASP A 490 -29.15 -6.39 -15.48
C ASP A 490 -30.64 -6.08 -15.63
N ILE A 491 -30.96 -4.78 -15.72
CA ILE A 491 -32.30 -4.31 -16.04
C ILE A 491 -32.53 -4.55 -17.54
N GLN A 492 -33.56 -5.31 -17.89
CA GLN A 492 -33.90 -5.60 -19.28
C GLN A 492 -34.55 -4.40 -19.96
N ASN A 493 -34.44 -4.34 -21.30
CA ASN A 493 -34.93 -3.22 -22.10
C ASN A 493 -36.46 -2.94 -21.90
N ASP A 494 -37.23 -3.99 -21.76
CA ASP A 494 -38.68 -3.94 -21.53
C ASP A 494 -39.06 -3.51 -20.12
N GLN A 495 -38.14 -3.59 -19.17
CA GLN A 495 -38.35 -3.27 -17.75
C GLN A 495 -37.89 -1.87 -17.36
N VAL A 496 -37.00 -1.24 -18.15
CA VAL A 496 -36.28 -0.03 -17.74
C VAL A 496 -37.22 1.15 -17.43
N GLU A 497 -38.26 1.35 -18.20
CA GLU A 497 -39.22 2.43 -17.98
C GLU A 497 -40.12 2.12 -16.78
N SER A 498 -40.73 0.92 -16.70
CA SER A 498 -41.55 0.52 -15.57
C SER A 498 -40.81 0.53 -14.24
N LEU A 499 -39.54 0.13 -14.22
CA LEU A 499 -38.67 0.20 -13.05
C LEU A 499 -38.40 1.64 -12.64
N SER A 500 -38.15 2.53 -13.60
CA SER A 500 -37.92 3.95 -13.35
C SER A 500 -39.15 4.61 -12.75
N ASP A 501 -40.34 4.30 -13.27
CA ASP A 501 -41.61 4.83 -12.77
C ASP A 501 -41.91 4.35 -11.34
N VAL A 502 -41.75 3.06 -11.09
CA VAL A 502 -41.95 2.47 -9.75
C VAL A 502 -41.03 3.06 -8.71
N LEU A 503 -39.70 3.15 -9.04
CA LEU A 503 -38.75 3.67 -8.06
C LEU A 503 -38.88 5.17 -7.86
N SER A 504 -39.17 5.96 -8.90
CA SER A 504 -39.36 7.41 -8.78
C SER A 504 -40.64 7.80 -8.03
N ALA A 505 -41.61 6.90 -7.99
CA ALA A 505 -42.84 7.11 -7.22
C ALA A 505 -42.66 6.84 -5.70
N LEU A 506 -41.59 6.19 -5.28
CA LEU A 506 -41.35 5.89 -3.88
C LEU A 506 -40.84 7.11 -3.12
N PRO A 507 -41.41 7.44 -1.95
CA PRO A 507 -40.93 8.56 -1.14
C PRO A 507 -39.50 8.30 -0.64
N GLY A 508 -38.64 9.31 -0.75
CA GLY A 508 -37.25 9.24 -0.33
C GLY A 508 -36.27 8.74 -1.41
N VAL A 509 -36.72 8.44 -2.63
CA VAL A 509 -35.87 8.25 -3.80
C VAL A 509 -35.61 9.61 -4.45
N ASN A 510 -34.37 10.08 -4.41
CA ASN A 510 -34.04 11.44 -4.79
C ASN A 510 -33.64 11.56 -6.29
N ARG A 511 -32.93 10.54 -6.80
CA ARG A 511 -32.43 10.53 -8.18
C ARG A 511 -32.18 9.09 -8.64
N LEU A 512 -32.49 8.83 -9.88
CA LEU A 512 -32.18 7.58 -10.58
C LEU A 512 -31.37 7.92 -11.84
N GLU A 513 -30.14 7.44 -11.93
CA GLU A 513 -29.33 7.49 -13.16
C GLU A 513 -29.34 6.14 -13.81
N ARG A 514 -29.45 6.10 -15.14
CA ARG A 514 -29.42 4.87 -15.92
C ARG A 514 -28.48 4.99 -17.12
N ALA A 515 -27.85 3.89 -17.50
CA ALA A 515 -27.02 3.82 -18.67
C ALA A 515 -27.13 2.43 -19.31
N PRO A 516 -27.19 2.35 -20.67
CA PRO A 516 -27.08 1.08 -21.37
C PRO A 516 -25.73 0.41 -21.04
N LEU A 517 -25.74 -0.89 -20.87
CA LEU A 517 -24.54 -1.68 -20.57
C LEU A 517 -24.36 -2.76 -21.63
N LEU A 518 -23.33 -2.62 -22.43
CA LEU A 518 -22.85 -3.63 -23.34
C LEU A 518 -21.49 -4.15 -22.85
N ARG A 519 -21.07 -5.27 -23.39
CA ARG A 519 -19.72 -5.80 -23.16
C ARG A 519 -19.00 -5.93 -24.48
N GLY A 520 -17.74 -5.51 -24.50
CA GLY A 520 -16.90 -5.61 -25.67
C GLY A 520 -15.42 -5.45 -25.35
N ARG A 521 -14.59 -5.81 -26.32
CA ARG A 521 -13.14 -5.66 -26.23
C ARG A 521 -12.60 -4.90 -27.44
N ILE A 522 -11.50 -4.18 -27.26
CA ILE A 522 -10.79 -3.52 -28.35
C ILE A 522 -10.01 -4.59 -29.13
N VAL A 523 -10.19 -4.66 -30.44
CA VAL A 523 -9.52 -5.65 -31.29
C VAL A 523 -8.52 -5.04 -32.29
N ALA A 524 -8.70 -3.77 -32.66
CA ALA A 524 -7.76 -3.05 -33.51
C ALA A 524 -7.79 -1.53 -33.26
N VAL A 525 -6.66 -0.88 -33.49
CA VAL A 525 -6.50 0.58 -33.50
C VAL A 525 -5.86 0.97 -34.82
N ASN A 526 -6.47 1.90 -35.55
CA ASN A 526 -6.04 2.33 -36.91
C ASN A 526 -5.76 1.15 -37.84
N GLY A 527 -6.68 0.17 -37.87
CA GLY A 527 -6.58 -1.02 -38.68
C GLY A 527 -5.52 -2.05 -38.28
N THR A 528 -4.71 -1.76 -37.27
CA THR A 528 -3.68 -2.68 -36.73
C THR A 528 -4.25 -3.46 -35.56
N THR A 529 -4.18 -4.79 -35.61
CA THR A 529 -4.64 -5.63 -34.50
C THR A 529 -3.81 -5.38 -33.23
N VAL A 530 -4.49 -5.33 -32.11
CA VAL A 530 -3.87 -5.01 -30.83
C VAL A 530 -2.81 -6.02 -30.40
N ASP A 531 -2.97 -7.29 -30.76
CA ASP A 531 -2.04 -8.37 -30.43
C ASP A 531 -0.65 -8.19 -31.06
N SER A 532 -0.55 -7.43 -32.16
CA SER A 532 0.71 -7.16 -32.86
C SER A 532 1.46 -5.91 -32.36
N GLN A 533 0.89 -5.13 -31.43
CA GLN A 533 1.48 -3.89 -30.95
C GLN A 533 2.30 -4.09 -29.67
N PRO A 534 3.48 -3.47 -29.55
CA PRO A 534 4.26 -3.48 -28.30
C PRO A 534 3.53 -2.61 -27.26
N MET A 535 2.95 -3.23 -26.24
CA MET A 535 2.20 -2.55 -25.18
C MET A 535 2.75 -2.87 -23.79
N SER A 536 2.50 -1.97 -22.83
CA SER A 536 2.74 -2.26 -21.42
C SER A 536 1.84 -3.40 -20.94
N LYS A 537 2.22 -4.08 -19.84
CA LYS A 537 1.39 -5.15 -19.27
C LYS A 537 -0.01 -4.65 -18.88
N ASP A 538 -0.11 -3.41 -18.40
CA ASP A 538 -1.38 -2.81 -17.98
C ASP A 538 -2.26 -2.47 -19.18
N ALA A 539 -1.68 -1.92 -20.26
CA ALA A 539 -2.36 -1.68 -21.51
C ALA A 539 -2.87 -2.98 -22.14
N ARG A 540 -2.03 -4.00 -22.22
CA ARG A 540 -2.40 -5.32 -22.74
C ARG A 540 -3.55 -5.94 -21.95
N GLY A 541 -3.48 -5.95 -20.62
CA GLY A 541 -4.57 -6.44 -19.76
C GLY A 541 -5.87 -5.64 -19.90
N PHE A 542 -5.80 -4.35 -20.27
CA PHE A 542 -6.99 -3.56 -20.57
C PHE A 542 -7.65 -3.99 -21.90
N VAL A 543 -6.85 -4.18 -22.92
CA VAL A 543 -7.33 -4.45 -24.29
C VAL A 543 -7.85 -5.88 -24.45
N GLU A 544 -7.15 -6.86 -23.88
CA GLU A 544 -7.52 -8.29 -23.95
C GLU A 544 -8.77 -8.63 -23.13
N SER A 545 -9.15 -7.80 -22.15
CA SER A 545 -10.33 -8.08 -21.32
C SER A 545 -11.59 -7.42 -21.84
N GLU A 546 -12.71 -8.14 -21.77
CA GLU A 546 -14.02 -7.54 -21.99
C GLU A 546 -14.29 -6.44 -20.95
N ARG A 547 -14.84 -5.34 -21.45
CA ARG A 547 -15.19 -4.15 -20.66
C ARG A 547 -16.63 -3.77 -20.82
N GLY A 548 -17.18 -3.11 -19.79
CA GLY A 548 -18.44 -2.41 -19.93
C GLY A 548 -18.29 -1.24 -20.90
N LEU A 549 -19.15 -1.20 -21.87
CA LEU A 549 -19.31 -0.15 -22.86
C LEU A 549 -20.69 0.45 -22.68
N THR A 550 -20.85 1.71 -23.06
CA THR A 550 -22.14 2.39 -23.09
C THR A 550 -22.24 3.29 -24.30
N TYR A 551 -23.46 3.72 -24.62
CA TYR A 551 -23.69 4.78 -25.58
C TYR A 551 -24.60 5.85 -24.99
N ARG A 552 -24.38 7.10 -25.36
CA ARG A 552 -25.13 8.23 -24.82
C ARG A 552 -25.14 9.40 -25.81
N GLN A 553 -26.26 10.15 -25.82
CA GLN A 553 -26.35 11.44 -26.52
C GLN A 553 -25.64 12.53 -25.72
N ASP A 554 -25.93 12.64 -24.44
CA ASP A 554 -25.45 13.70 -23.57
C ASP A 554 -24.11 13.36 -22.92
N GLU A 555 -23.33 14.38 -22.61
CA GLU A 555 -22.08 14.24 -21.86
C GLU A 555 -22.35 13.67 -20.47
N PRO A 556 -21.66 12.56 -20.06
CA PRO A 556 -21.87 11.99 -18.73
C PRO A 556 -21.36 12.93 -17.64
N ALA A 557 -22.16 13.09 -16.58
CA ALA A 557 -21.74 13.79 -15.39
C ALA A 557 -20.51 13.11 -14.73
N GLY A 558 -19.50 13.87 -14.28
CA GLY A 558 -18.32 13.35 -13.58
C GLY A 558 -17.11 13.05 -14.48
N GLY A 559 -17.06 13.61 -15.69
CA GLY A 559 -15.89 13.62 -16.55
C GLY A 559 -15.54 15.03 -17.03
N GLU A 560 -14.26 15.32 -17.23
CA GLU A 560 -13.77 16.55 -17.83
C GLU A 560 -13.13 16.21 -19.18
N ILE A 561 -13.56 16.86 -20.26
CA ILE A 561 -12.94 16.69 -21.58
C ILE A 561 -11.56 17.33 -21.55
N VAL A 562 -10.52 16.52 -21.82
CA VAL A 562 -9.12 16.94 -21.82
C VAL A 562 -8.68 17.29 -23.23
N ASP A 563 -9.20 16.59 -24.24
CA ASP A 563 -8.88 16.78 -25.64
C ASP A 563 -10.09 16.45 -26.53
N GLY A 564 -10.27 17.17 -27.63
CA GLY A 564 -11.42 17.04 -28.52
C GLY A 564 -12.69 17.72 -28.00
N SER A 565 -13.84 17.29 -28.47
CA SER A 565 -15.16 17.81 -28.09
C SER A 565 -16.21 16.71 -28.06
N TRP A 566 -17.26 16.91 -27.26
CA TRP A 566 -18.44 16.02 -27.27
C TRP A 566 -19.22 16.17 -28.58
N TRP A 567 -19.84 15.12 -29.04
CA TRP A 567 -20.43 15.05 -30.40
C TRP A 567 -21.71 15.84 -30.62
N GLY A 568 -22.43 16.30 -29.63
CA GLY A 568 -23.67 17.03 -29.83
C GLY A 568 -24.75 16.24 -30.60
N GLU A 569 -25.81 16.94 -31.02
CA GLU A 569 -26.91 16.34 -31.77
C GLU A 569 -26.52 15.88 -33.18
N GLU A 570 -25.74 16.69 -33.89
CA GLU A 570 -25.31 16.39 -35.27
C GLU A 570 -24.32 15.21 -35.39
N GLY A 571 -23.50 15.03 -34.33
CA GLY A 571 -22.53 13.94 -34.28
C GLY A 571 -23.10 12.62 -33.77
N ALA A 572 -24.33 12.61 -33.27
CA ALA A 572 -24.98 11.40 -32.76
C ALA A 572 -25.21 10.32 -33.86
N GLU A 573 -25.35 10.74 -35.10
CA GLU A 573 -25.52 9.85 -36.26
C GLU A 573 -24.18 9.27 -36.77
N GLN A 574 -23.05 9.82 -36.35
CA GLN A 574 -21.72 9.34 -36.73
C GLN A 574 -21.23 8.28 -35.72
N ALA A 575 -20.41 7.34 -36.19
CA ALA A 575 -19.79 6.33 -35.33
C ALA A 575 -18.60 6.95 -34.56
N LEU A 576 -18.88 7.52 -33.40
CA LEU A 576 -17.91 8.21 -32.54
C LEU A 576 -17.73 7.49 -31.21
N VAL A 577 -16.55 7.64 -30.64
CA VAL A 577 -16.22 7.10 -29.29
C VAL A 577 -15.43 8.10 -28.47
N SER A 578 -15.75 8.16 -27.20
CA SER A 578 -15.04 8.91 -26.18
C SER A 578 -14.24 7.97 -25.29
N PHE A 579 -12.95 8.27 -25.09
CA PHE A 579 -12.03 7.48 -24.28
C PHE A 579 -11.70 8.12 -22.94
N SER A 580 -11.44 7.29 -21.93
CA SER A 580 -10.81 7.79 -20.71
C SER A 580 -9.33 8.12 -20.93
N GLU A 581 -8.87 9.27 -20.40
CA GLU A 581 -7.47 9.77 -20.52
C GLU A 581 -6.43 8.72 -20.15
N ARG A 582 -6.67 7.98 -19.07
CA ARG A 582 -5.75 6.92 -18.63
C ARG A 582 -5.58 5.83 -19.68
N VAL A 583 -6.70 5.35 -20.24
CA VAL A 583 -6.69 4.28 -21.24
C VAL A 583 -6.07 4.77 -22.53
N ALA A 584 -6.47 5.96 -23.00
CA ALA A 584 -5.93 6.57 -24.21
C ALA A 584 -4.40 6.71 -24.13
N ARG A 585 -3.88 7.17 -22.99
CA ARG A 585 -2.44 7.31 -22.76
C ARG A 585 -1.70 5.98 -22.71
N GLU A 586 -2.28 4.96 -22.08
CA GLU A 586 -1.65 3.63 -21.96
C GLU A 586 -1.56 2.90 -23.30
N ILE A 587 -2.55 3.10 -24.17
CA ILE A 587 -2.63 2.45 -25.50
C ILE A 587 -1.99 3.33 -26.60
N GLY A 588 -1.82 4.63 -26.34
CA GLY A 588 -1.29 5.60 -27.32
C GLY A 588 -2.35 6.13 -28.28
N ILE A 589 -3.63 6.14 -27.90
CA ILE A 589 -4.75 6.64 -28.71
C ILE A 589 -4.83 8.17 -28.59
N VAL A 590 -5.09 8.83 -29.72
CA VAL A 590 -5.34 10.27 -29.84
C VAL A 590 -6.69 10.55 -30.49
N VAL A 591 -7.16 11.80 -30.38
CA VAL A 591 -8.38 12.24 -31.06
C VAL A 591 -8.22 12.10 -32.57
N GLY A 592 -9.20 11.52 -33.23
CA GLY A 592 -9.20 11.24 -34.68
C GLY A 592 -8.78 9.81 -35.05
N ASP A 593 -8.23 9.02 -34.12
CA ASP A 593 -7.91 7.62 -34.36
C ASP A 593 -9.17 6.77 -34.55
N GLU A 594 -9.05 5.71 -35.37
CA GLU A 594 -10.11 4.74 -35.54
C GLU A 594 -9.91 3.54 -34.62
N VAL A 595 -10.94 3.18 -33.88
CA VAL A 595 -10.91 2.04 -32.95
C VAL A 595 -11.96 1.02 -33.35
N THR A 596 -11.54 -0.24 -33.48
CA THR A 596 -12.43 -1.37 -33.68
C THR A 596 -12.67 -2.11 -32.39
N VAL A 597 -13.93 -2.25 -32.00
CA VAL A 597 -14.36 -2.97 -30.81
C VAL A 597 -15.21 -4.17 -31.19
N ASN A 598 -14.92 -5.33 -30.63
CA ASN A 598 -15.78 -6.50 -30.78
C ASN A 598 -16.84 -6.51 -29.68
N VAL A 599 -18.10 -6.50 -30.09
CA VAL A 599 -19.27 -6.56 -29.20
C VAL A 599 -20.16 -7.70 -29.64
N LEU A 600 -20.40 -8.67 -28.74
CA LEU A 600 -21.22 -9.86 -29.03
C LEU A 600 -20.82 -10.58 -30.35
N GLY A 601 -19.51 -10.65 -30.61
CA GLY A 601 -18.99 -11.30 -31.84
C GLY A 601 -19.00 -10.42 -33.11
N ARG A 602 -19.52 -9.20 -33.05
CA ARG A 602 -19.52 -8.25 -34.20
C ARG A 602 -18.45 -7.16 -33.97
N ASN A 603 -17.66 -6.91 -34.99
CA ASN A 603 -16.70 -5.82 -35.00
C ASN A 603 -17.37 -4.50 -35.39
N VAL A 604 -17.25 -3.51 -34.55
CA VAL A 604 -17.80 -2.17 -34.71
C VAL A 604 -16.65 -1.17 -34.74
N GLN A 605 -16.61 -0.30 -35.76
CA GLN A 605 -15.60 0.74 -35.90
C GLN A 605 -16.17 2.07 -35.48
N ALA A 606 -15.35 2.87 -34.76
CA ALA A 606 -15.71 4.22 -34.33
C ALA A 606 -14.47 5.10 -34.27
N THR A 607 -14.66 6.41 -34.58
CA THR A 607 -13.60 7.42 -34.54
C THR A 607 -13.56 8.06 -33.15
N VAL A 608 -12.38 8.26 -32.60
CA VAL A 608 -12.17 8.91 -31.28
C VAL A 608 -12.49 10.41 -31.41
N SER A 609 -13.60 10.83 -30.83
CA SER A 609 -14.04 12.24 -30.81
C SER A 609 -13.39 13.05 -29.71
N ASN A 610 -13.22 12.45 -28.55
CA ASN A 610 -12.64 13.13 -27.40
C ASN A 610 -12.00 12.18 -26.39
N ILE A 611 -11.15 12.76 -25.53
CA ILE A 611 -10.51 12.10 -24.41
C ILE A 611 -10.98 12.77 -23.12
N ARG A 612 -11.48 11.98 -22.15
CA ARG A 612 -12.05 12.45 -20.90
C ARG A 612 -11.24 12.01 -19.69
N ARG A 613 -11.06 12.90 -18.73
CA ARG A 613 -10.58 12.57 -17.39
C ARG A 613 -11.78 12.17 -16.55
N LEU A 614 -11.81 10.90 -16.11
CA LEU A 614 -12.90 10.36 -15.30
C LEU A 614 -12.60 10.52 -13.82
N ASP A 615 -13.58 11.02 -13.07
CA ASP A 615 -13.55 10.99 -11.60
C ASP A 615 -14.25 9.73 -11.08
N TRP A 616 -13.45 8.68 -10.87
CA TRP A 616 -13.94 7.42 -10.31
C TRP A 616 -14.35 7.53 -8.83
N ARG A 617 -14.02 8.64 -8.19
CA ARG A 617 -14.35 8.87 -6.78
C ARG A 617 -15.81 9.29 -6.60
N SER A 618 -16.43 9.83 -7.63
CA SER A 618 -17.84 10.23 -7.59
C SER A 618 -18.81 9.05 -7.39
N LEU A 619 -18.34 7.80 -7.59
CA LEU A 619 -19.17 6.58 -7.63
C LEU A 619 -20.37 6.69 -8.57
N SER A 620 -20.40 7.67 -9.47
CA SER A 620 -21.40 7.77 -10.54
C SER A 620 -21.18 6.70 -11.61
N ILE A 621 -22.18 6.45 -12.45
CA ILE A 621 -22.05 5.52 -13.56
C ILE A 621 -21.06 6.07 -14.60
N ASN A 622 -19.85 5.51 -14.61
CA ASN A 622 -18.77 5.91 -15.52
C ASN A 622 -18.25 4.71 -16.31
N PHE A 623 -18.00 4.95 -17.59
CA PHE A 623 -17.44 3.97 -18.51
C PHE A 623 -16.15 4.52 -19.13
N SER A 624 -15.16 3.64 -19.32
CA SER A 624 -13.89 4.02 -19.97
C SER A 624 -14.08 4.34 -21.46
N LEU A 625 -15.07 3.71 -22.09
CA LEU A 625 -15.48 3.94 -23.47
C LEU A 625 -16.97 4.27 -23.52
N VAL A 626 -17.30 5.40 -24.14
CA VAL A 626 -18.69 5.83 -24.40
C VAL A 626 -18.85 6.08 -25.88
N PHE A 627 -19.85 5.50 -26.49
CA PHE A 627 -20.12 5.60 -27.94
C PHE A 627 -21.28 6.55 -28.22
N SER A 628 -21.32 7.07 -29.40
CA SER A 628 -22.49 7.76 -29.95
C SER A 628 -23.68 6.77 -30.11
N PRO A 629 -24.92 7.24 -30.02
CA PRO A 629 -26.11 6.38 -30.10
C PRO A 629 -26.18 5.50 -31.33
N SER A 630 -25.84 6.05 -32.50
CA SER A 630 -25.88 5.33 -33.79
C SER A 630 -25.11 4.02 -33.83
N VAL A 631 -24.08 3.88 -32.96
CA VAL A 631 -23.21 2.70 -32.98
C VAL A 631 -23.89 1.46 -32.41
N PHE A 632 -24.74 1.61 -31.39
CA PHE A 632 -25.35 0.49 -30.66
C PHE A 632 -26.88 0.57 -30.55
N GLU A 633 -27.52 1.52 -31.21
CA GLU A 633 -28.96 1.61 -31.24
C GLU A 633 -29.55 0.32 -31.88
N GLY A 634 -30.46 -0.34 -31.14
CA GLY A 634 -31.02 -1.63 -31.54
C GLY A 634 -30.16 -2.86 -31.25
N ALA A 635 -28.94 -2.72 -30.70
CA ALA A 635 -28.16 -3.85 -30.23
C ALA A 635 -28.76 -4.42 -28.91
N PRO A 636 -28.76 -5.75 -28.70
CA PRO A 636 -29.22 -6.33 -27.46
C PRO A 636 -28.29 -5.90 -26.31
N HIS A 637 -28.86 -5.28 -25.28
CA HIS A 637 -28.15 -4.79 -24.11
C HIS A 637 -29.02 -4.83 -22.86
N SER A 638 -28.41 -4.76 -21.68
CA SER A 638 -29.10 -4.50 -20.42
C SER A 638 -28.82 -3.08 -19.93
N PHE A 639 -29.52 -2.63 -18.90
CA PHE A 639 -29.24 -1.35 -18.26
C PHE A 639 -28.61 -1.52 -16.89
N LEU A 640 -27.74 -0.59 -16.56
CA LEU A 640 -27.21 -0.33 -15.24
C LEU A 640 -27.88 0.94 -14.71
N ALA A 641 -28.41 0.91 -13.49
CA ALA A 641 -28.92 2.09 -12.85
C ALA A 641 -28.24 2.34 -11.50
N ALA A 642 -28.10 3.61 -11.13
CA ALA A 642 -27.64 4.07 -9.83
C ALA A 642 -28.78 4.83 -9.15
N ALA A 643 -29.25 4.33 -8.02
CA ALA A 643 -30.33 4.92 -7.26
C ALA A 643 -29.78 5.65 -6.02
N TYR A 644 -30.15 6.93 -5.92
CA TYR A 644 -29.82 7.81 -4.81
C TYR A 644 -31.05 7.99 -3.96
N MET A 645 -31.01 7.60 -2.70
CA MET A 645 -32.16 7.62 -1.81
C MET A 645 -31.75 7.78 -0.36
N ASP A 646 -32.75 8.18 0.47
CA ASP A 646 -32.59 8.22 1.91
C ASP A 646 -32.57 6.81 2.52
N GLU A 647 -31.91 6.64 3.65
CA GLU A 647 -31.84 5.35 4.37
C GLU A 647 -33.20 4.74 4.66
N SER A 648 -34.20 5.59 4.96
CA SER A 648 -35.57 5.18 5.24
C SER A 648 -36.30 4.57 4.04
N ALA A 649 -35.87 4.86 2.81
CA ALA A 649 -36.48 4.35 1.59
C ALA A 649 -35.99 2.94 1.21
N LYS A 650 -34.82 2.51 1.70
CA LYS A 650 -34.21 1.22 1.37
C LYS A 650 -35.16 0.01 1.48
N PRO A 651 -35.91 -0.18 2.57
CA PRO A 651 -36.82 -1.34 2.69
C PRO A 651 -37.94 -1.34 1.64
N ALA A 652 -38.50 -0.16 1.32
CA ALA A 652 -39.56 -0.02 0.33
C ALA A 652 -39.04 -0.31 -1.08
N VAL A 653 -37.84 0.18 -1.42
CA VAL A 653 -37.19 -0.07 -2.70
C VAL A 653 -36.84 -1.55 -2.84
N ARG A 654 -36.26 -2.19 -1.82
CA ARG A 654 -35.97 -3.63 -1.85
C ARG A 654 -37.23 -4.46 -2.07
N LYS A 655 -38.34 -4.09 -1.41
CA LYS A 655 -39.62 -4.77 -1.58
C LYS A 655 -40.13 -4.60 -3.01
N ALA A 656 -40.18 -3.37 -3.52
CA ALA A 656 -40.65 -3.10 -4.89
C ALA A 656 -39.82 -3.84 -5.95
N LEU A 657 -38.49 -3.92 -5.75
CA LEU A 657 -37.63 -4.67 -6.64
C LEU A 657 -37.87 -6.19 -6.56
N GLY A 658 -38.07 -6.73 -5.33
CA GLY A 658 -38.37 -8.15 -5.14
C GLY A 658 -39.72 -8.58 -5.69
N ASP A 659 -40.73 -7.71 -5.59
CA ASP A 659 -42.08 -8.02 -6.05
C ASP A 659 -42.27 -7.88 -7.58
N GLY A 660 -41.51 -6.97 -8.24
CA GLY A 660 -41.75 -6.63 -9.65
C GLY A 660 -40.59 -6.91 -10.62
N PHE A 661 -39.33 -7.00 -10.10
CA PHE A 661 -38.12 -7.06 -10.95
C PHE A 661 -37.13 -8.09 -10.42
N GLU A 662 -37.55 -9.34 -10.37
CA GLU A 662 -36.78 -10.46 -9.79
C GLU A 662 -35.41 -10.70 -10.42
N ASN A 663 -35.23 -10.34 -11.71
CA ASN A 663 -33.95 -10.47 -12.43
C ASN A 663 -32.96 -9.36 -12.11
N VAL A 664 -33.42 -8.22 -11.57
CA VAL A 664 -32.56 -7.07 -11.29
C VAL A 664 -31.71 -7.32 -10.06
N SER A 665 -30.41 -7.37 -10.25
CA SER A 665 -29.45 -7.51 -9.14
C SER A 665 -29.23 -6.19 -8.44
N VAL A 666 -29.42 -6.18 -7.10
CA VAL A 666 -29.25 -5.01 -6.27
C VAL A 666 -27.91 -5.11 -5.54
N VAL A 667 -27.05 -4.11 -5.74
CA VAL A 667 -25.77 -3.99 -5.04
C VAL A 667 -25.83 -2.78 -4.11
N GLU A 668 -25.74 -3.01 -2.80
CA GLU A 668 -25.72 -1.94 -1.82
C GLU A 668 -24.31 -1.36 -1.70
N VAL A 669 -24.21 -0.04 -1.89
CA VAL A 669 -22.91 0.66 -1.88
C VAL A 669 -22.47 0.97 -0.45
N GLY A 670 -23.43 1.11 0.48
CA GLY A 670 -23.17 1.43 1.88
C GLY A 670 -22.19 0.47 2.55
N ASP A 671 -22.42 -0.84 2.40
CA ASP A 671 -21.58 -1.88 2.99
C ASP A 671 -20.11 -1.80 2.48
N ALA A 672 -19.93 -1.50 1.18
CA ALA A 672 -18.61 -1.33 0.60
C ALA A 672 -17.91 -0.05 1.11
N ILE A 673 -18.68 1.03 1.31
CA ILE A 673 -18.19 2.29 1.89
C ILE A 673 -17.81 2.08 3.36
N GLU A 674 -18.65 1.43 4.16
CA GLU A 674 -18.34 1.13 5.57
C GLU A 674 -17.09 0.26 5.70
N ALA A 675 -16.94 -0.76 4.87
CA ALA A 675 -15.74 -1.58 4.83
C ALA A 675 -14.50 -0.76 4.45
N ALA A 676 -14.62 0.16 3.48
CA ALA A 676 -13.54 1.06 3.09
C ALA A 676 -13.20 2.07 4.21
N HIS A 677 -14.18 2.60 4.92
CA HIS A 677 -14.00 3.46 6.09
C HIS A 677 -13.30 2.74 7.25
N ALA A 678 -13.78 1.55 7.62
CA ALA A 678 -13.18 0.73 8.67
C ALA A 678 -11.72 0.40 8.34
N PHE A 679 -11.45 0.09 7.08
CA PHE A 679 -10.09 -0.12 6.59
C PHE A 679 -9.23 1.15 6.66
N GLY A 680 -9.75 2.29 6.18
CA GLY A 680 -9.06 3.59 6.22
C GLY A 680 -8.71 4.02 7.64
N THR A 681 -9.62 3.89 8.59
CA THR A 681 -9.37 4.21 10.01
C THR A 681 -8.34 3.29 10.65
N SER A 682 -8.32 2.01 10.29
CA SER A 682 -7.32 1.05 10.75
C SER A 682 -5.92 1.37 10.24
N VAL A 683 -5.81 1.74 8.97
CA VAL A 683 -4.56 2.21 8.36
C VAL A 683 -4.07 3.50 8.99
N ALA A 684 -4.97 4.47 9.22
CA ALA A 684 -4.64 5.71 9.93
C ALA A 684 -4.12 5.43 11.35
N GLY A 685 -4.65 4.42 12.04
CA GLY A 685 -4.14 3.92 13.32
C GLY A 685 -2.70 3.42 13.22
N GLY A 686 -2.39 2.59 12.24
CA GLY A 686 -1.03 2.09 11.97
C GLY A 686 -0.03 3.22 11.66
N LEU A 687 -0.45 4.21 10.87
CA LEU A 687 0.33 5.40 10.55
C LEU A 687 0.62 6.24 11.79
N ARG A 688 -0.36 6.41 12.70
CA ARG A 688 -0.16 7.12 13.98
C ARG A 688 0.88 6.43 14.85
N LEU A 689 0.89 5.11 14.91
CA LEU A 689 1.91 4.34 15.63
C LEU A 689 3.30 4.55 15.04
N ALA A 690 3.44 4.48 13.72
CA ALA A 690 4.72 4.73 13.03
C ALA A 690 5.24 6.16 13.26
N ALA A 691 4.36 7.16 13.22
CA ALA A 691 4.70 8.54 13.56
C ALA A 691 5.11 8.68 15.03
N GLY A 692 4.49 7.94 15.94
CA GLY A 692 4.86 7.90 17.37
C GLY A 692 6.33 7.51 17.57
N PHE A 693 6.84 6.53 16.83
CA PHE A 693 8.26 6.15 16.87
C PHE A 693 9.17 7.31 16.41
N THR A 694 8.77 8.04 15.38
CA THR A 694 9.55 9.17 14.86
C THR A 694 9.54 10.35 15.82
N ILE A 695 8.40 10.64 16.47
CA ILE A 695 8.27 11.68 17.49
C ILE A 695 9.15 11.33 18.71
N LEU A 696 9.11 10.10 19.20
CA LEU A 696 9.95 9.63 20.28
C LEU A 696 11.44 9.76 19.93
N ALA A 697 11.84 9.37 18.71
CA ALA A 697 13.21 9.55 18.23
C ALA A 697 13.62 11.03 18.25
N GLY A 698 12.75 11.94 17.81
CA GLY A 698 12.95 13.39 17.88
C GLY A 698 13.13 13.90 19.32
N VAL A 699 12.30 13.44 20.23
CA VAL A 699 12.42 13.78 21.67
C VAL A 699 13.76 13.32 22.25
N PHE A 700 14.22 12.11 21.93
CA PHE A 700 15.52 11.63 22.36
C PHE A 700 16.69 12.44 21.76
N VAL A 701 16.57 12.90 20.52
CA VAL A 701 17.56 13.80 19.88
C VAL A 701 17.64 15.12 20.64
N LEU A 702 16.48 15.71 20.99
CA LEU A 702 16.40 16.94 21.79
C LEU A 702 16.98 16.74 23.20
N ALA A 703 16.62 15.67 23.89
CA ALA A 703 17.17 15.32 25.19
C ALA A 703 18.70 15.14 25.14
N GLY A 704 19.19 14.45 24.10
CA GLY A 704 20.64 14.29 23.86
C GLY A 704 21.35 15.63 23.68
N TRP A 705 20.73 16.57 22.96
CA TRP A 705 21.27 17.91 22.77
C TRP A 705 21.26 18.72 24.08
N ILE A 706 20.16 18.71 24.85
CA ILE A 706 20.05 19.39 26.13
C ILE A 706 21.16 18.92 27.10
N LEU A 707 21.33 17.59 27.21
CA LEU A 707 22.40 17.04 28.06
C LEU A 707 23.79 17.43 27.57
N ALA A 708 24.03 17.45 26.26
CA ALA A 708 25.32 17.82 25.70
C ALA A 708 25.67 19.31 25.93
N SER A 709 24.66 20.17 25.98
CA SER A 709 24.84 21.64 26.14
C SER A 709 24.78 22.08 27.58
N TYR A 710 24.05 21.37 28.47
CA TYR A 710 23.79 21.76 29.85
C TYR A 710 25.07 22.05 30.65
N GLN A 711 26.05 21.14 30.68
CA GLN A 711 27.28 21.34 31.44
C GLN A 711 28.10 22.54 30.97
N LYS A 712 28.07 22.85 29.67
CA LYS A 712 28.77 23.99 29.08
C LYS A 712 28.07 25.31 29.38
N GLN A 713 26.74 25.30 29.39
CA GLN A 713 25.93 26.45 29.75
C GLN A 713 26.01 26.79 31.22
N VAL A 714 25.93 25.79 32.10
CA VAL A 714 26.12 25.98 33.57
C VAL A 714 27.49 26.57 33.85
N TYR A 715 28.56 26.07 33.26
CA TYR A 715 29.88 26.64 33.42
C TYR A 715 29.97 28.09 32.92
N SER A 716 29.40 28.38 31.75
CA SER A 716 29.40 29.75 31.25
C SER A 716 28.57 30.70 32.11
N ALA A 717 27.46 30.23 32.66
CA ALA A 717 26.64 31.00 33.62
C ALA A 717 27.37 31.26 34.94
N VAL A 718 28.09 30.26 35.45
CA VAL A 718 28.91 30.43 36.66
C VAL A 718 30.04 31.45 36.45
N VAL A 719 30.73 31.37 35.30
CA VAL A 719 31.77 32.36 34.92
C VAL A 719 31.20 33.77 34.79
N LEU A 720 30.03 33.92 34.17
CA LEU A 720 29.35 35.21 34.04
C LEU A 720 28.84 35.76 35.38
N LYS A 721 28.54 34.89 36.35
CA LYS A 721 28.11 35.28 37.68
C LYS A 721 29.28 35.71 38.57
N VAL A 722 30.49 35.24 38.29
CA VAL A 722 31.72 35.56 39.03
C VAL A 722 32.42 36.80 38.46
N LEU A 723 32.22 37.10 37.18
CA LEU A 723 32.65 38.34 36.57
C LEU A 723 31.64 39.49 36.81
#